data_6dbfa97ad867e89d40600a145761f2a7
#
_entry.id   6dbfa97ad867e89d40600a145761f2a7
#
_cell.length_a   1.000
_cell.length_b   1.000
_cell.length_c   1.000
_cell.angle_alpha   90.00
_cell.angle_beta   90.00
_cell.angle_gamma   90.00
#
_symmetry.space_group_name_H-M   'P 1'
#
loop_
_entity.id
_entity.type
_entity.pdbx_description
1 polymer ?
#
loop_
_entity_poly.entity_id
_entity_poly.type
_entity_poly.pdbx_seq_one_letter_code
_entity_poly.pdbx_strand_id
1 'polypeptide(L)'
;DWKDAVQIIGWLYQYYNSEKKDDVFAALKKNVKITKENIPAATQLFTPDWIVRYMVENSLGRLWLEGHPDVKEQLLPTEEEQSAYATGNRDPEDSKWHYYLEEAEQEPEVQAQLAEIRKEYAALTPDQLKVIDPCSGSGHILAYMFDVLMKIYESYGYTTREAVASIVENNLYGLDIDDRAAQLAYFAVMMKARQYDRRFFSRGIQPHVYAIVESNHVDKFAVDYFCNGDAKLTTAMDTIIKELHDAKEYGSILTVTPQDWSALYDRFAEITEDINMSRETALRELLPLVQLAEALAQKYDIAVTNPPYMGSKKMNSRMVDYTKQFYPNSKSDLFAVFIERCNAFLIPNGIQAMITQHAWMFLDTFRELRCNILKNTIINMAHLGTRAFEEIGGEVVQTTAFVVRNGLVPHHRGKYCRLVDAQNQREKEQLFLSGKSCYAILQADFSYIQTRQIAYWLGEKTMSLFAGEKIGDYANACYGFITGDNDKYLRLWYEANTNDILFEADSNEEFISSHKKYAPCNKGGAYRKWYGNNEYVALWNKSNEFHRNGSTYQYAFFKEGLTWSVLSSNIFNCRYYGCGFVFDHAAASLFITNEQVGNYILGYVNSSIFDFLLKAMNPTINSGAEIVAQIPMVINKEVEQNVSDIVKQNVAYCKKDWDSFETSWDFQYHPLLCKVPTIAEAFTQWQTECDDRFNQLKANEEELNHIFIDIYGLQGELTPEVEDKDVTVRKADLGRDIRSFISYAVGCMLGRYSLDVDGLAYAGGEWDASKYVSFAADKDNIIPICDDEYFEDDIVGLFVEFVKTVYGAETLDENLKFIADALGGKG
;
A
#
# COMPACT_ATOMS: atom_id res chain seq x y z
N ASP A 1 -13.11 -33.47 14.48
CA ASP A 1 -14.49 -32.95 14.52
C ASP A 1 -14.94 -32.57 13.13
N TRP A 2 -16.13 -32.99 12.69
CA TRP A 2 -16.61 -32.81 11.32
C TRP A 2 -16.93 -31.31 10.99
N LYS A 3 -17.08 -30.47 12.00
CA LYS A 3 -17.29 -29.02 11.82
C LYS A 3 -16.07 -28.32 11.20
N ASP A 4 -14.88 -28.81 11.49
CA ASP A 4 -13.61 -28.29 10.96
C ASP A 4 -13.17 -28.96 9.65
N ALA A 5 -13.90 -29.98 9.20
CA ALA A 5 -13.51 -30.83 8.04
C ALA A 5 -13.41 -30.00 6.73
N VAL A 6 -14.27 -29.00 6.54
CA VAL A 6 -14.24 -28.15 5.35
C VAL A 6 -12.99 -27.27 5.35
N GLN A 7 -12.57 -26.76 6.50
CA GLN A 7 -11.32 -25.97 6.66
C GLN A 7 -10.09 -26.85 6.39
N ILE A 8 -10.08 -28.08 6.90
CA ILE A 8 -8.97 -29.03 6.68
C ILE A 8 -8.81 -29.33 5.18
N ILE A 9 -9.90 -29.50 4.44
CA ILE A 9 -9.86 -29.73 2.98
C ILE A 9 -9.28 -28.51 2.27
N GLY A 10 -9.66 -27.29 2.68
CA GLY A 10 -9.12 -26.04 2.16
C GLY A 10 -7.61 -25.92 2.39
N TRP A 11 -7.15 -26.21 3.62
CA TRP A 11 -5.72 -26.22 3.94
C TRP A 11 -4.95 -27.28 3.17
N LEU A 12 -5.46 -28.49 3.05
CA LEU A 12 -4.83 -29.55 2.24
C LEU A 12 -4.69 -29.16 0.77
N TYR A 13 -5.70 -28.51 0.20
CA TYR A 13 -5.64 -28.00 -1.16
C TYR A 13 -4.62 -26.88 -1.32
N GLN A 14 -4.52 -25.99 -0.35
CA GLN A 14 -3.52 -24.93 -0.34
C GLN A 14 -2.09 -25.48 -0.24
N TYR A 15 -1.84 -26.45 0.66
CA TYR A 15 -0.55 -27.12 0.77
C TYR A 15 -0.17 -27.88 -0.52
N TYR A 16 -1.13 -28.51 -1.17
CA TYR A 16 -0.93 -29.19 -2.44
C TYR A 16 -0.42 -28.25 -3.53
N ASN A 17 -0.86 -27.00 -3.53
CA ASN A 17 -0.45 -26.00 -4.52
C ASN A 17 0.83 -25.24 -4.13
N SER A 18 1.41 -25.47 -2.95
CA SER A 18 2.55 -24.67 -2.44
C SER A 18 3.81 -24.78 -3.32
N GLU A 19 4.19 -26.00 -3.73
CA GLU A 19 5.34 -26.20 -4.62
C GLU A 19 5.17 -25.50 -5.98
N LYS A 20 3.99 -25.65 -6.58
CA LYS A 20 3.64 -25.00 -7.84
C LYS A 20 3.63 -23.46 -7.70
N LYS A 21 3.22 -22.96 -6.54
CA LYS A 21 3.25 -21.53 -6.20
C LYS A 21 4.68 -21.00 -6.20
N ASP A 22 5.60 -21.70 -5.56
CA ASP A 22 7.02 -21.34 -5.51
C ASP A 22 7.66 -21.30 -6.90
N ASP A 23 7.36 -22.27 -7.75
CA ASP A 23 7.81 -22.32 -9.15
C ASP A 23 7.30 -21.12 -9.95
N VAL A 24 6.03 -20.75 -9.80
CA VAL A 24 5.43 -19.59 -10.46
C VAL A 24 6.08 -18.29 -9.98
N PHE A 25 6.34 -18.13 -8.68
CA PHE A 25 7.03 -16.95 -8.17
C PHE A 25 8.51 -16.88 -8.60
N ALA A 26 9.17 -18.03 -8.72
CA ALA A 26 10.53 -18.08 -9.28
C ALA A 26 10.56 -17.68 -10.77
N ALA A 27 9.55 -18.08 -11.55
CA ALA A 27 9.38 -17.67 -12.93
C ALA A 27 9.09 -16.17 -13.08
N LEU A 28 8.25 -15.61 -12.19
CA LEU A 28 7.97 -14.15 -12.14
C LEU A 28 9.23 -13.30 -11.89
N LYS A 29 10.16 -13.77 -11.05
CA LYS A 29 11.46 -13.11 -10.85
C LYS A 29 12.28 -13.04 -12.15
N LYS A 30 12.02 -13.94 -13.09
CA LYS A 30 12.64 -13.97 -14.44
C LYS A 30 11.78 -13.27 -15.51
N ASN A 31 10.80 -12.45 -15.10
CA ASN A 31 9.85 -11.75 -15.98
C ASN A 31 8.93 -12.66 -16.83
N VAL A 32 8.74 -13.93 -16.45
CA VAL A 32 7.78 -14.82 -17.09
C VAL A 32 6.39 -14.52 -16.52
N LYS A 33 5.40 -14.30 -17.41
CA LYS A 33 4.03 -13.98 -17.02
C LYS A 33 3.27 -15.22 -16.55
N ILE A 34 2.22 -15.01 -15.73
CA ILE A 34 1.36 -16.07 -15.24
C ILE A 34 0.49 -16.58 -16.40
N THR A 35 0.52 -17.88 -16.65
CA THR A 35 -0.35 -18.55 -17.63
C THR A 35 -1.67 -18.95 -16.98
N LYS A 36 -2.70 -19.26 -17.80
CA LYS A 36 -4.02 -19.67 -17.29
C LYS A 36 -3.96 -20.88 -16.34
N GLU A 37 -3.08 -21.84 -16.60
CA GLU A 37 -2.90 -23.03 -15.76
C GLU A 37 -2.25 -22.72 -14.40
N ASN A 38 -1.60 -21.56 -14.29
CA ASN A 38 -0.86 -21.14 -13.10
C ASN A 38 -1.61 -20.09 -12.28
N ILE A 39 -2.71 -19.53 -12.78
CA ILE A 39 -3.53 -18.54 -12.04
C ILE A 39 -3.94 -19.09 -10.67
N PRO A 40 -4.52 -20.32 -10.56
CA PRO A 40 -4.93 -20.86 -9.27
C PRO A 40 -3.78 -20.92 -8.25
N ALA A 41 -2.64 -21.50 -8.66
CA ALA A 41 -1.47 -21.63 -7.77
C ALA A 41 -0.88 -20.27 -7.34
N ALA A 42 -0.91 -19.27 -8.22
CA ALA A 42 -0.36 -17.94 -7.97
C ALA A 42 -1.24 -17.07 -7.05
N THR A 43 -2.55 -17.30 -7.03
CA THR A 43 -3.53 -16.38 -6.44
C THR A 43 -4.35 -16.99 -5.29
N GLN A 44 -4.21 -18.30 -5.05
CA GLN A 44 -4.96 -18.98 -4.00
C GLN A 44 -4.57 -18.47 -2.61
N LEU A 45 -5.59 -18.04 -1.85
CA LEU A 45 -5.51 -17.59 -0.46
C LEU A 45 -6.68 -18.15 0.32
N PHE A 46 -6.41 -18.83 1.43
CA PHE A 46 -7.46 -19.33 2.31
C PHE A 46 -7.94 -18.21 3.23
N THR A 47 -9.21 -17.85 3.13
CA THR A 47 -9.80 -16.78 3.94
C THR A 47 -9.99 -17.23 5.39
N PRO A 48 -9.51 -16.50 6.39
CA PRO A 48 -9.76 -16.82 7.79
C PRO A 48 -11.25 -16.91 8.13
N ASP A 49 -11.61 -17.87 8.97
CA ASP A 49 -13.02 -18.21 9.28
C ASP A 49 -13.83 -17.02 9.78
N TRP A 50 -13.29 -16.22 10.71
CA TRP A 50 -13.99 -15.07 11.23
C TRP A 50 -14.28 -13.99 10.17
N ILE A 51 -13.40 -13.86 9.14
CA ILE A 51 -13.61 -12.94 8.02
C ILE A 51 -14.72 -13.45 7.10
N VAL A 52 -14.76 -14.78 6.86
CA VAL A 52 -15.86 -15.41 6.12
C VAL A 52 -17.18 -15.14 6.83
N ARG A 53 -17.23 -15.35 8.16
CA ARG A 53 -18.40 -15.05 8.98
C ARG A 53 -18.81 -13.60 8.88
N TYR A 54 -17.85 -12.67 9.05
CA TYR A 54 -18.11 -11.24 8.87
C TYR A 54 -18.76 -10.94 7.52
N MET A 55 -18.19 -11.44 6.42
CA MET A 55 -18.69 -11.16 5.08
C MET A 55 -20.11 -11.69 4.87
N VAL A 56 -20.38 -12.94 5.26
CA VAL A 56 -21.67 -13.59 5.04
C VAL A 56 -22.74 -13.03 5.97
N GLU A 57 -22.45 -12.84 7.27
CA GLU A 57 -23.40 -12.30 8.23
C GLU A 57 -23.80 -10.85 7.91
N ASN A 58 -22.87 -10.04 7.36
CA ASN A 58 -23.16 -8.64 7.00
C ASN A 58 -23.68 -8.45 5.56
N SER A 59 -23.78 -9.51 4.78
CA SER A 59 -24.42 -9.48 3.45
C SER A 59 -25.71 -10.29 3.43
N LEU A 60 -25.65 -11.59 3.35
CA LEU A 60 -26.79 -12.49 3.35
C LEU A 60 -27.61 -12.37 4.65
N GLY A 61 -26.92 -12.42 5.79
CA GLY A 61 -27.53 -12.26 7.11
C GLY A 61 -28.21 -10.90 7.26
N ARG A 62 -27.53 -9.84 6.81
CA ARG A 62 -28.07 -8.46 6.84
C ARG A 62 -29.33 -8.31 5.98
N LEU A 63 -29.28 -8.76 4.73
CA LEU A 63 -30.44 -8.66 3.84
C LEU A 63 -31.68 -9.31 4.50
N TRP A 64 -31.48 -10.50 5.09
CA TRP A 64 -32.56 -11.19 5.76
C TRP A 64 -33.09 -10.46 7.01
N LEU A 65 -32.19 -10.01 7.91
CA LEU A 65 -32.56 -9.31 9.14
C LEU A 65 -33.18 -7.94 8.87
N GLU A 66 -32.76 -7.24 7.82
CA GLU A 66 -33.36 -5.95 7.44
C GLU A 66 -34.80 -6.13 6.93
N GLY A 67 -35.12 -7.25 6.27
CA GLY A 67 -36.48 -7.61 5.85
C GLY A 67 -37.32 -8.25 6.96
N HIS A 68 -36.69 -8.96 7.87
CA HIS A 68 -37.36 -9.77 8.91
C HIS A 68 -36.79 -9.44 10.31
N PRO A 69 -37.02 -8.23 10.83
CA PRO A 69 -36.47 -7.80 12.12
C PRO A 69 -36.99 -8.58 13.32
N ASP A 70 -38.12 -9.27 13.20
CA ASP A 70 -38.73 -10.14 14.22
C ASP A 70 -37.92 -11.36 14.60
N VAL A 71 -37.05 -11.85 13.70
CA VAL A 71 -36.14 -12.98 13.98
C VAL A 71 -34.77 -12.56 14.52
N LYS A 72 -34.53 -11.27 14.72
CA LYS A 72 -33.24 -10.71 15.13
C LYS A 72 -32.77 -11.31 16.46
N GLU A 73 -33.61 -11.40 17.47
CA GLU A 73 -33.30 -11.95 18.79
C GLU A 73 -32.94 -13.45 18.72
N GLN A 74 -33.48 -14.17 17.75
CA GLN A 74 -33.15 -15.58 17.53
C GLN A 74 -31.77 -15.76 16.90
N LEU A 75 -31.37 -14.88 15.98
CA LEU A 75 -30.17 -15.04 15.13
C LEU A 75 -28.94 -14.31 15.67
N LEU A 76 -29.12 -13.19 16.37
CA LEU A 76 -28.03 -12.41 16.94
C LEU A 76 -27.80 -12.75 18.41
N PRO A 77 -26.54 -12.65 18.89
CA PRO A 77 -26.23 -12.86 20.30
C PRO A 77 -26.76 -11.69 21.16
N THR A 78 -27.07 -11.98 22.42
CA THR A 78 -27.25 -10.95 23.43
C THR A 78 -25.92 -10.28 23.78
N GLU A 79 -25.94 -9.16 24.48
CA GLU A 79 -24.70 -8.48 24.94
C GLU A 79 -23.82 -9.38 25.82
N GLU A 80 -24.45 -10.20 26.68
CA GLU A 80 -23.75 -11.15 27.55
C GLU A 80 -23.09 -12.27 26.73
N GLU A 81 -23.80 -12.87 25.78
CA GLU A 81 -23.29 -13.89 24.86
C GLU A 81 -22.16 -13.33 24.01
N GLN A 82 -22.30 -12.11 23.48
CA GLN A 82 -21.27 -11.46 22.69
C GLN A 82 -20.00 -11.18 23.50
N SER A 83 -20.16 -10.71 24.74
CA SER A 83 -19.04 -10.46 25.65
C SER A 83 -18.32 -11.76 26.01
N ALA A 84 -19.06 -12.84 26.30
CA ALA A 84 -18.48 -14.15 26.58
C ALA A 84 -17.71 -14.68 25.36
N TYR A 85 -18.30 -14.58 24.18
CA TYR A 85 -17.66 -14.99 22.90
C TYR A 85 -16.37 -14.21 22.63
N ALA A 86 -16.39 -12.89 22.79
CA ALA A 86 -15.24 -12.01 22.59
C ALA A 86 -14.08 -12.32 23.54
N THR A 87 -14.37 -12.76 24.78
CA THR A 87 -13.36 -13.16 25.76
C THR A 87 -12.82 -14.59 25.56
N GLY A 88 -13.33 -15.31 24.56
CA GLY A 88 -12.89 -16.66 24.20
C GLY A 88 -13.70 -17.79 24.85
N ASN A 89 -14.78 -17.48 25.58
CA ASN A 89 -15.73 -18.46 26.08
C ASN A 89 -16.78 -18.76 24.99
N ARG A 90 -16.42 -19.69 24.08
CA ARG A 90 -17.20 -20.03 22.88
C ARG A 90 -17.84 -21.40 23.05
N ASP A 91 -19.17 -21.45 22.99
CA ASP A 91 -19.91 -22.72 22.96
C ASP A 91 -19.79 -23.31 21.54
N PRO A 92 -19.33 -24.58 21.40
CA PRO A 92 -19.27 -25.25 20.09
C PRO A 92 -20.63 -25.42 19.40
N GLU A 93 -21.72 -25.40 20.15
CA GLU A 93 -23.09 -25.52 19.63
C GLU A 93 -23.72 -24.15 19.31
N ASP A 94 -23.00 -23.05 19.63
CA ASP A 94 -23.47 -21.69 19.32
C ASP A 94 -23.50 -21.46 17.81
N SER A 95 -24.66 -21.08 17.30
CA SER A 95 -24.91 -20.83 15.88
C SER A 95 -25.37 -19.40 15.61
N LYS A 96 -25.21 -18.50 16.60
CA LYS A 96 -25.56 -17.11 16.46
C LYS A 96 -24.50 -16.34 15.65
N TRP A 97 -24.91 -15.21 15.09
CA TRP A 97 -24.08 -14.40 14.18
C TRP A 97 -23.30 -13.35 14.97
N HIS A 98 -22.14 -13.72 15.48
CA HIS A 98 -21.29 -12.88 16.34
C HIS A 98 -20.51 -11.80 15.60
N TYR A 99 -20.36 -11.92 14.29
CA TYR A 99 -19.63 -10.95 13.46
C TYR A 99 -20.56 -9.99 12.70
N TYR A 100 -21.85 -10.05 12.96
CA TYR A 100 -22.79 -9.07 12.45
C TYR A 100 -22.54 -7.71 13.10
N LEU A 101 -22.40 -6.66 12.28
CA LEU A 101 -22.25 -5.29 12.74
C LEU A 101 -23.60 -4.58 12.71
N GLU A 102 -24.06 -4.10 13.85
CA GLU A 102 -25.22 -3.24 13.91
C GLU A 102 -25.02 -1.99 13.04
N GLU A 103 -26.10 -1.52 12.44
CA GLU A 103 -26.10 -0.31 11.64
C GLU A 103 -25.65 0.91 12.46
N ALA A 104 -24.95 1.84 11.81
CA ALA A 104 -24.67 3.13 12.41
C ALA A 104 -25.98 3.93 12.55
N GLU A 105 -26.05 4.85 13.51
CA GLU A 105 -27.19 5.75 13.67
C GLU A 105 -27.36 6.61 12.41
N GLN A 106 -28.57 6.60 11.86
CA GLN A 106 -28.90 7.29 10.60
C GLN A 106 -29.89 8.41 10.86
N GLU A 107 -29.79 9.47 10.08
CA GLU A 107 -30.77 10.55 10.07
C GLU A 107 -32.18 10.06 9.63
N PRO A 108 -33.28 10.70 10.10
CA PRO A 108 -34.62 10.26 9.78
C PRO A 108 -34.94 10.13 8.28
N GLU A 109 -34.38 10.98 7.45
CA GLU A 109 -34.54 10.93 5.98
C GLU A 109 -33.89 9.67 5.38
N VAL A 110 -32.73 9.28 5.90
CA VAL A 110 -32.00 8.05 5.50
C VAL A 110 -32.78 6.83 5.97
N GLN A 111 -33.32 6.85 7.21
CA GLN A 111 -34.15 5.77 7.73
C GLN A 111 -35.42 5.57 6.88
N ALA A 112 -36.02 6.63 6.39
CA ALA A 112 -37.16 6.53 5.50
C ALA A 112 -36.82 5.85 4.15
N GLN A 113 -35.67 6.18 3.58
CA GLN A 113 -35.18 5.53 2.34
C GLN A 113 -34.86 4.06 2.56
N LEU A 114 -34.18 3.72 3.66
CA LEU A 114 -33.90 2.35 4.04
C LEU A 114 -35.18 1.54 4.28
N ALA A 115 -36.18 2.15 4.84
CA ALA A 115 -37.49 1.48 5.08
C ALA A 115 -38.13 1.01 3.78
N GLU A 116 -38.04 1.76 2.67
CA GLU A 116 -38.51 1.31 1.37
C GLU A 116 -37.75 0.09 0.84
N ILE A 117 -36.40 0.09 0.95
CA ILE A 117 -35.59 -1.05 0.58
C ILE A 117 -35.93 -2.28 1.44
N ARG A 118 -36.15 -2.08 2.75
CA ARG A 118 -36.51 -3.15 3.69
C ARG A 118 -37.86 -3.80 3.38
N LYS A 119 -38.80 -3.06 2.76
CA LYS A 119 -40.07 -3.64 2.27
C LYS A 119 -39.82 -4.63 1.12
N GLU A 120 -38.87 -4.32 0.23
CA GLU A 120 -38.47 -5.26 -0.84
C GLU A 120 -37.89 -6.54 -0.25
N TYR A 121 -37.01 -6.44 0.75
CA TYR A 121 -36.42 -7.58 1.42
C TYR A 121 -37.46 -8.40 2.23
N ALA A 122 -38.44 -7.72 2.85
CA ALA A 122 -39.50 -8.39 3.60
C ALA A 122 -40.45 -9.20 2.70
N ALA A 123 -40.50 -8.88 1.42
CA ALA A 123 -41.31 -9.62 0.45
C ALA A 123 -40.64 -10.91 -0.05
N LEU A 124 -39.35 -11.08 0.20
CA LEU A 124 -38.57 -12.27 -0.23
C LEU A 124 -38.87 -13.48 0.66
N THR A 125 -39.01 -14.64 0.01
CA THR A 125 -39.03 -15.93 0.70
C THR A 125 -37.63 -16.57 0.60
N PRO A 126 -37.26 -17.47 1.53
CA PRO A 126 -35.92 -18.05 1.52
C PRO A 126 -35.51 -18.74 0.20
N ASP A 127 -36.43 -19.39 -0.48
CA ASP A 127 -36.21 -20.08 -1.75
C ASP A 127 -35.96 -19.14 -2.96
N GLN A 128 -36.30 -17.86 -2.83
CA GLN A 128 -36.09 -16.85 -3.85
C GLN A 128 -34.68 -16.26 -3.80
N LEU A 129 -34.00 -16.34 -2.65
CA LEU A 129 -32.65 -15.79 -2.47
C LEU A 129 -31.62 -16.50 -3.37
N LYS A 130 -30.88 -15.74 -4.15
CA LYS A 130 -29.75 -16.25 -4.96
C LYS A 130 -28.43 -15.66 -4.50
N VAL A 131 -27.51 -16.54 -4.13
CA VAL A 131 -26.20 -16.14 -3.60
C VAL A 131 -25.08 -16.80 -4.41
N ILE A 132 -24.05 -16.04 -4.73
CA ILE A 132 -22.91 -16.51 -5.54
C ILE A 132 -21.57 -16.25 -4.87
N ASP A 133 -20.66 -17.24 -4.98
CA ASP A 133 -19.22 -17.06 -4.86
C ASP A 133 -18.56 -17.30 -6.22
N PRO A 134 -18.17 -16.26 -6.97
CA PRO A 134 -17.59 -16.42 -8.30
C PRO A 134 -16.12 -16.87 -8.31
N CYS A 135 -15.48 -17.01 -7.13
CA CYS A 135 -14.11 -17.54 -6.94
C CYS A 135 -14.10 -18.50 -5.76
N SER A 136 -14.93 -19.56 -5.84
CA SER A 136 -15.32 -20.38 -4.70
C SER A 136 -14.17 -21.17 -4.02
N GLY A 137 -13.02 -21.32 -4.69
CA GLY A 137 -11.91 -22.10 -4.17
C GLY A 137 -12.37 -23.50 -3.74
N SER A 138 -12.02 -23.91 -2.53
CA SER A 138 -12.45 -25.18 -1.95
C SER A 138 -13.88 -25.15 -1.35
N GLY A 139 -14.61 -24.05 -1.50
CA GLY A 139 -16.01 -23.91 -1.05
C GLY A 139 -16.19 -23.46 0.40
N HIS A 140 -15.19 -22.89 1.04
CA HIS A 140 -15.27 -22.42 2.44
C HIS A 140 -16.37 -21.38 2.64
N ILE A 141 -16.45 -20.35 1.78
CA ILE A 141 -17.49 -19.32 1.81
C ILE A 141 -18.87 -19.96 1.55
N LEU A 142 -18.99 -20.82 0.54
CA LEU A 142 -20.22 -21.55 0.22
C LEU A 142 -20.73 -22.38 1.40
N ALA A 143 -19.82 -23.06 2.10
CA ALA A 143 -20.17 -23.86 3.27
C ALA A 143 -20.75 -23.03 4.42
N TYR A 144 -20.21 -21.83 4.65
CA TYR A 144 -20.76 -20.95 5.67
C TYR A 144 -22.05 -20.25 5.22
N MET A 145 -22.16 -19.88 3.94
CA MET A 145 -23.43 -19.41 3.38
C MET A 145 -24.54 -20.44 3.54
N PHE A 146 -24.20 -21.73 3.40
CA PHE A 146 -25.14 -22.84 3.65
C PHE A 146 -25.64 -22.81 5.10
N ASP A 147 -24.75 -22.66 6.08
CA ASP A 147 -25.11 -22.61 7.51
C ASP A 147 -26.01 -21.40 7.82
N VAL A 148 -25.71 -20.23 7.24
CA VAL A 148 -26.54 -19.03 7.40
C VAL A 148 -27.92 -19.20 6.74
N LEU A 149 -27.98 -19.77 5.53
CA LEU A 149 -29.24 -20.11 4.86
C LEU A 149 -30.08 -21.09 5.67
N MET A 150 -29.48 -22.12 6.27
CA MET A 150 -30.19 -23.04 7.16
C MET A 150 -30.90 -22.30 8.29
N LYS A 151 -30.22 -21.31 8.93
CA LYS A 151 -30.84 -20.48 9.97
C LYS A 151 -31.96 -19.60 9.44
N ILE A 152 -31.80 -19.05 8.23
CA ILE A 152 -32.84 -18.28 7.56
C ILE A 152 -34.09 -19.15 7.32
N TYR A 153 -33.92 -20.34 6.77
CA TYR A 153 -35.02 -21.28 6.52
C TYR A 153 -35.71 -21.75 7.81
N GLU A 154 -34.92 -22.08 8.83
CA GLU A 154 -35.44 -22.48 10.15
C GLU A 154 -36.26 -21.34 10.77
N SER A 155 -35.77 -20.09 10.71
CA SER A 155 -36.50 -18.92 11.24
C SER A 155 -37.81 -18.63 10.49
N TYR A 156 -37.88 -19.01 9.21
CA TYR A 156 -39.07 -18.85 8.38
C TYR A 156 -40.10 -20.02 8.54
N GLY A 157 -39.67 -21.12 9.20
CA GLY A 157 -40.54 -22.23 9.52
C GLY A 157 -40.43 -23.45 8.62
N TYR A 158 -39.42 -23.57 7.80
CA TYR A 158 -39.11 -24.77 7.02
C TYR A 158 -38.57 -25.88 7.93
N THR A 159 -38.89 -27.12 7.59
CA THR A 159 -38.21 -28.28 8.20
C THR A 159 -36.76 -28.36 7.69
N THR A 160 -35.86 -28.86 8.52
CA THR A 160 -34.43 -29.03 8.15
C THR A 160 -34.29 -29.75 6.81
N ARG A 161 -35.12 -30.77 6.54
CA ARG A 161 -35.08 -31.58 5.34
C ARG A 161 -35.51 -30.80 4.08
N GLU A 162 -36.51 -29.97 4.17
CA GLU A 162 -36.99 -29.09 3.10
C GLU A 162 -35.99 -27.98 2.85
N ALA A 163 -35.46 -27.38 3.92
CA ALA A 163 -34.45 -26.32 3.84
C ALA A 163 -33.20 -26.79 3.08
N VAL A 164 -32.64 -27.94 3.46
CA VAL A 164 -31.43 -28.51 2.79
C VAL A 164 -31.67 -28.68 1.29
N ALA A 165 -32.79 -29.25 0.91
CA ALA A 165 -33.11 -29.48 -0.51
C ALA A 165 -33.19 -28.17 -1.27
N SER A 166 -33.94 -27.21 -0.72
CA SER A 166 -34.16 -25.90 -1.33
C SER A 166 -32.85 -25.05 -1.42
N ILE A 167 -32.02 -25.11 -0.39
CA ILE A 167 -30.70 -24.39 -0.40
C ILE A 167 -29.85 -24.84 -1.58
N VAL A 168 -29.72 -26.18 -1.78
CA VAL A 168 -28.87 -26.73 -2.85
C VAL A 168 -29.48 -26.48 -4.22
N GLU A 169 -30.80 -26.55 -4.33
CA GLU A 169 -31.52 -26.44 -5.59
C GLU A 169 -31.72 -24.99 -6.05
N ASN A 170 -31.96 -24.04 -5.10
CA ASN A 170 -32.40 -22.71 -5.45
C ASN A 170 -31.40 -21.60 -5.10
N ASN A 171 -30.60 -21.74 -4.04
CA ASN A 171 -29.91 -20.59 -3.45
C ASN A 171 -28.43 -20.47 -3.81
N LEU A 172 -27.64 -21.56 -3.67
CA LEU A 172 -26.17 -21.51 -3.69
C LEU A 172 -25.59 -21.70 -5.08
N TYR A 173 -24.75 -20.75 -5.48
CA TYR A 173 -23.98 -20.79 -6.73
C TYR A 173 -22.50 -20.59 -6.44
N GLY A 174 -21.65 -21.42 -7.05
CA GLY A 174 -20.19 -21.33 -6.94
C GLY A 174 -19.51 -21.50 -8.27
N LEU A 175 -18.53 -20.66 -8.57
CA LEU A 175 -17.72 -20.76 -9.78
C LEU A 175 -16.24 -20.78 -9.41
N ASP A 176 -15.44 -21.58 -10.11
CA ASP A 176 -13.98 -21.52 -10.01
C ASP A 176 -13.32 -21.83 -11.35
N ILE A 177 -12.15 -21.23 -11.59
CA ILE A 177 -11.35 -21.46 -12.80
C ILE A 177 -10.60 -22.81 -12.73
N ASP A 178 -10.29 -23.30 -11.52
CA ASP A 178 -9.65 -24.61 -11.30
C ASP A 178 -10.70 -25.70 -11.14
N ASP A 179 -10.66 -26.70 -12.03
CA ASP A 179 -11.56 -27.84 -12.01
C ASP A 179 -11.52 -28.58 -10.66
N ARG A 180 -10.35 -28.67 -10.02
CA ARG A 180 -10.17 -29.35 -8.73
C ARG A 180 -10.76 -28.52 -7.58
N ALA A 181 -10.61 -27.21 -7.61
CA ALA A 181 -11.23 -26.32 -6.65
C ALA A 181 -12.76 -26.41 -6.72
N ALA A 182 -13.31 -26.35 -7.94
CA ALA A 182 -14.75 -26.52 -8.15
C ALA A 182 -15.28 -27.87 -7.67
N GLN A 183 -14.53 -28.96 -7.90
CA GLN A 183 -14.88 -30.32 -7.38
C GLN A 183 -14.86 -30.36 -5.85
N LEU A 184 -13.88 -29.72 -5.21
CA LEU A 184 -13.81 -29.62 -3.75
C LEU A 184 -14.96 -28.78 -3.18
N ALA A 185 -15.29 -27.66 -3.83
CA ALA A 185 -16.42 -26.82 -3.44
C ALA A 185 -17.74 -27.55 -3.59
N TYR A 186 -17.93 -28.28 -4.70
CA TYR A 186 -19.07 -29.18 -4.91
C TYR A 186 -19.19 -30.20 -3.77
N PHE A 187 -18.07 -30.87 -3.47
CA PHE A 187 -18.02 -31.86 -2.39
C PHE A 187 -18.33 -31.23 -1.03
N ALA A 188 -17.80 -30.01 -0.74
CA ALA A 188 -18.06 -29.32 0.51
C ALA A 188 -19.55 -28.99 0.70
N VAL A 189 -20.25 -28.51 -0.35
CA VAL A 189 -21.69 -28.24 -0.32
C VAL A 189 -22.48 -29.53 -0.11
N MET A 190 -22.12 -30.60 -0.81
CA MET A 190 -22.78 -31.92 -0.66
C MET A 190 -22.58 -32.50 0.75
N MET A 191 -21.39 -32.35 1.34
CA MET A 191 -21.13 -32.82 2.70
C MET A 191 -21.88 -31.96 3.73
N LYS A 192 -22.01 -30.65 3.54
CA LYS A 192 -22.86 -29.78 4.37
C LYS A 192 -24.31 -30.23 4.28
N ALA A 193 -24.86 -30.46 3.11
CA ALA A 193 -26.22 -30.97 2.92
C ALA A 193 -26.42 -32.32 3.65
N ARG A 194 -25.46 -33.22 3.56
CA ARG A 194 -25.51 -34.50 4.25
C ARG A 194 -25.39 -34.38 5.77
N GLN A 195 -24.67 -33.37 6.28
CA GLN A 195 -24.55 -33.11 7.72
C GLN A 195 -25.94 -32.88 8.35
N TYR A 196 -26.78 -32.12 7.67
CA TYR A 196 -28.13 -31.83 8.09
C TYR A 196 -29.15 -32.90 7.70
N ASP A 197 -29.00 -33.54 6.52
CA ASP A 197 -29.87 -34.64 6.02
C ASP A 197 -29.05 -35.85 5.59
N ARG A 198 -28.95 -36.83 6.46
CA ARG A 198 -28.17 -38.06 6.22
C ARG A 198 -28.54 -38.83 4.92
N ARG A 199 -29.76 -38.62 4.41
CA ARG A 199 -30.25 -39.26 3.17
C ARG A 199 -30.19 -38.34 1.96
N PHE A 200 -29.59 -37.21 2.05
CA PHE A 200 -29.57 -36.18 0.99
C PHE A 200 -29.11 -36.75 -0.36
N PHE A 201 -28.05 -37.54 -0.39
CA PHE A 201 -27.51 -38.10 -1.64
C PHE A 201 -28.49 -38.97 -2.42
N SER A 202 -29.43 -39.62 -1.76
CA SER A 202 -30.46 -40.43 -2.42
C SER A 202 -31.53 -39.62 -3.15
N ARG A 203 -31.55 -38.31 -3.01
CA ARG A 203 -32.54 -37.45 -3.67
C ARG A 203 -32.13 -37.03 -5.08
N GLY A 204 -30.86 -37.21 -5.47
CA GLY A 204 -30.36 -36.82 -6.79
C GLY A 204 -30.24 -35.33 -7.06
N ILE A 205 -30.40 -34.45 -6.01
CA ILE A 205 -30.27 -33.01 -6.14
C ILE A 205 -28.79 -32.64 -6.26
N GLN A 206 -28.46 -31.82 -7.25
CA GLN A 206 -27.08 -31.38 -7.55
C GLN A 206 -26.90 -29.91 -7.22
N PRO A 207 -25.78 -29.48 -6.62
CA PRO A 207 -25.49 -28.08 -6.37
C PRO A 207 -25.05 -27.34 -7.63
N HIS A 208 -25.34 -26.04 -7.69
CA HIS A 208 -24.90 -25.14 -8.75
C HIS A 208 -23.45 -24.66 -8.52
N VAL A 209 -22.53 -25.63 -8.47
CA VAL A 209 -21.08 -25.36 -8.32
C VAL A 209 -20.38 -25.87 -9.56
N TYR A 210 -19.82 -24.94 -10.35
CA TYR A 210 -19.29 -25.23 -11.68
C TYR A 210 -17.85 -24.78 -11.82
N ALA A 211 -17.04 -25.62 -12.48
CA ALA A 211 -15.77 -25.19 -13.03
C ALA A 211 -16.02 -24.33 -14.29
N ILE A 212 -15.16 -23.35 -14.52
CA ILE A 212 -15.16 -22.64 -15.80
C ILE A 212 -14.77 -23.62 -16.89
N VAL A 213 -15.65 -23.81 -17.86
CA VAL A 213 -15.46 -24.68 -19.03
C VAL A 213 -15.35 -23.81 -20.29
N GLU A 214 -14.53 -24.24 -21.25
CA GLU A 214 -14.33 -23.52 -22.50
C GLU A 214 -14.89 -24.30 -23.70
N SER A 215 -15.35 -23.58 -24.70
CA SER A 215 -16.01 -24.14 -25.88
C SER A 215 -15.06 -24.42 -27.06
N ASN A 216 -13.75 -24.36 -26.86
CA ASN A 216 -12.71 -24.38 -27.91
C ASN A 216 -12.75 -25.67 -28.78
N HIS A 217 -13.25 -26.77 -28.28
CA HIS A 217 -13.24 -28.08 -28.92
C HIS A 217 -14.61 -28.76 -28.95
N VAL A 218 -15.69 -27.98 -28.99
CA VAL A 218 -17.06 -28.52 -29.04
C VAL A 218 -17.29 -29.21 -30.37
N ASP A 219 -17.84 -30.42 -30.27
CA ASP A 219 -18.20 -31.22 -31.47
C ASP A 219 -19.38 -30.57 -32.20
N LYS A 220 -19.15 -30.14 -33.44
CA LYS A 220 -20.16 -29.53 -34.28
C LYS A 220 -21.34 -30.44 -34.57
N PHE A 221 -21.11 -31.74 -34.69
CA PHE A 221 -22.21 -32.71 -34.90
C PHE A 221 -23.11 -32.80 -33.67
N ALA A 222 -22.54 -32.67 -32.47
CA ALA A 222 -23.33 -32.64 -31.24
C ALA A 222 -24.19 -31.36 -31.16
N VAL A 223 -23.67 -30.20 -31.61
CA VAL A 223 -24.42 -28.96 -31.70
C VAL A 223 -25.56 -29.04 -32.71
N ASP A 224 -25.29 -29.55 -33.92
CA ASP A 224 -26.30 -29.73 -34.98
C ASP A 224 -27.38 -30.69 -34.53
N TYR A 225 -27.02 -31.79 -33.88
CA TYR A 225 -27.97 -32.74 -33.28
C TYR A 225 -28.82 -32.07 -32.17
N PHE A 226 -28.20 -31.37 -31.26
CA PHE A 226 -28.91 -30.67 -30.16
C PHE A 226 -29.90 -29.63 -30.71
N CYS A 227 -29.48 -28.81 -31.64
CA CYS A 227 -30.31 -27.74 -32.21
C CYS A 227 -31.43 -28.28 -33.10
N ASN A 228 -31.24 -29.43 -33.72
CA ASN A 228 -32.24 -30.15 -34.55
C ASN A 228 -32.95 -29.23 -35.56
N GLY A 229 -32.23 -28.25 -36.12
CA GLY A 229 -32.79 -27.32 -37.12
C GLY A 229 -33.61 -26.15 -36.50
N ASP A 230 -33.75 -26.07 -35.18
CA ASP A 230 -34.39 -24.94 -34.52
C ASP A 230 -33.46 -23.71 -34.55
N ALA A 231 -33.95 -22.65 -35.20
CA ALA A 231 -33.17 -21.39 -35.38
C ALA A 231 -32.91 -20.69 -34.06
N LYS A 232 -33.81 -20.78 -33.05
CA LYS A 232 -33.63 -20.16 -31.75
C LYS A 232 -32.57 -20.88 -30.92
N LEU A 233 -32.63 -22.20 -30.87
CA LEU A 233 -31.64 -23.04 -30.21
C LEU A 233 -30.25 -22.87 -30.87
N THR A 234 -30.20 -22.82 -32.22
CA THR A 234 -28.97 -22.56 -32.95
C THR A 234 -28.36 -21.22 -32.58
N THR A 235 -29.15 -20.14 -32.60
CA THR A 235 -28.65 -18.80 -32.24
C THR A 235 -28.15 -18.74 -30.78
N ALA A 236 -28.87 -19.36 -29.85
CA ALA A 236 -28.48 -19.43 -28.44
C ALA A 236 -27.17 -20.20 -28.23
N MET A 237 -27.05 -21.38 -28.85
CA MET A 237 -25.82 -22.19 -28.75
C MET A 237 -24.62 -21.52 -29.42
N ASP A 238 -24.79 -20.91 -30.60
CA ASP A 238 -23.73 -20.20 -31.30
C ASP A 238 -23.23 -19.00 -30.44
N THR A 239 -24.14 -18.31 -29.76
CA THR A 239 -23.80 -17.21 -28.83
C THR A 239 -23.00 -17.75 -27.64
N ILE A 240 -23.48 -18.80 -26.98
CA ILE A 240 -22.81 -19.43 -25.82
C ILE A 240 -21.42 -19.93 -26.21
N ILE A 241 -21.32 -20.65 -27.35
CA ILE A 241 -20.04 -21.17 -27.85
C ILE A 241 -19.05 -20.05 -28.15
N LYS A 242 -19.51 -18.96 -28.74
CA LYS A 242 -18.67 -17.79 -29.04
C LYS A 242 -18.19 -17.08 -27.77
N GLU A 243 -19.09 -16.87 -26.79
CA GLU A 243 -18.78 -16.12 -25.57
C GLU A 243 -17.95 -16.94 -24.58
N LEU A 244 -18.04 -18.27 -24.58
CA LEU A 244 -17.23 -19.15 -23.75
C LEU A 244 -15.95 -19.68 -24.44
N HIS A 245 -15.64 -19.16 -25.63
CA HIS A 245 -14.35 -19.46 -26.28
C HIS A 245 -13.20 -18.88 -25.44
N ASP A 246 -12.17 -19.68 -25.15
CA ASP A 246 -11.07 -19.35 -24.26
C ASP A 246 -11.52 -18.94 -22.82
N ALA A 247 -12.66 -19.42 -22.34
CA ALA A 247 -13.23 -19.01 -21.06
C ALA A 247 -12.30 -19.28 -19.87
N LYS A 248 -11.44 -20.30 -19.90
CA LYS A 248 -10.42 -20.56 -18.87
C LYS A 248 -9.30 -19.52 -18.83
N GLU A 249 -9.18 -18.68 -19.85
CA GLU A 249 -8.28 -17.52 -19.78
C GLU A 249 -8.81 -16.43 -18.85
N TYR A 250 -10.13 -16.23 -18.80
CA TYR A 250 -10.76 -15.09 -18.17
C TYR A 250 -11.51 -15.46 -16.87
N GLY A 251 -11.97 -16.70 -16.76
CA GLY A 251 -12.74 -17.12 -15.58
C GLY A 251 -14.11 -16.42 -15.46
N SER A 252 -14.57 -16.22 -14.25
CA SER A 252 -15.89 -15.66 -13.94
C SER A 252 -16.03 -14.13 -14.17
N ILE A 253 -14.97 -13.45 -14.65
CA ILE A 253 -15.10 -12.06 -15.11
C ILE A 253 -15.78 -11.95 -16.49
N LEU A 254 -15.97 -13.07 -17.19
CA LEU A 254 -16.72 -13.11 -18.45
C LEU A 254 -18.16 -12.60 -18.27
N THR A 255 -18.62 -11.86 -19.26
CA THR A 255 -20.02 -11.46 -19.38
C THR A 255 -20.67 -12.30 -20.47
N VAL A 256 -21.79 -12.93 -20.14
CA VAL A 256 -22.53 -13.80 -21.05
C VAL A 256 -23.91 -13.20 -21.29
N THR A 257 -24.34 -13.24 -22.55
CA THR A 257 -25.66 -12.75 -22.96
C THR A 257 -26.76 -13.69 -22.47
N PRO A 258 -27.79 -13.20 -21.75
CA PRO A 258 -28.92 -14.01 -21.34
C PRO A 258 -29.61 -14.70 -22.52
N GLN A 259 -29.97 -15.96 -22.33
CA GLN A 259 -30.67 -16.79 -23.32
C GLN A 259 -32.03 -17.25 -22.76
N ASP A 260 -32.81 -17.94 -23.59
CA ASP A 260 -33.99 -18.68 -23.12
C ASP A 260 -33.55 -20.02 -22.52
N TRP A 261 -33.17 -19.96 -21.21
CA TRP A 261 -32.65 -21.09 -20.47
C TRP A 261 -33.66 -22.26 -20.43
N SER A 262 -34.99 -21.95 -20.27
CA SER A 262 -36.04 -22.96 -20.23
C SER A 262 -36.05 -23.77 -21.52
N ALA A 263 -36.01 -23.09 -22.68
CA ALA A 263 -36.01 -23.80 -23.98
C ALA A 263 -34.76 -24.69 -24.15
N LEU A 264 -33.60 -24.25 -23.64
CA LEU A 264 -32.37 -25.04 -23.70
C LEU A 264 -32.47 -26.28 -22.80
N TYR A 265 -32.96 -26.15 -21.55
CA TYR A 265 -33.13 -27.29 -20.66
C TYR A 265 -34.24 -28.23 -21.09
N ASP A 266 -35.36 -27.75 -21.63
CA ASP A 266 -36.39 -28.58 -22.22
C ASP A 266 -35.82 -29.48 -23.35
N ARG A 267 -34.95 -28.91 -24.18
CA ARG A 267 -34.25 -29.66 -25.20
C ARG A 267 -33.28 -30.73 -24.65
N PHE A 268 -32.54 -30.44 -23.58
CA PHE A 268 -31.74 -31.42 -22.87
C PHE A 268 -32.60 -32.57 -22.29
N ALA A 269 -33.75 -32.22 -21.71
CA ALA A 269 -34.70 -33.23 -21.19
C ALA A 269 -35.19 -34.16 -22.34
N GLU A 270 -35.56 -33.59 -23.48
CA GLU A 270 -36.00 -34.38 -24.64
C GLU A 270 -34.92 -35.36 -25.10
N ILE A 271 -33.66 -34.92 -25.28
CA ILE A 271 -32.56 -35.75 -25.78
C ILE A 271 -32.12 -36.79 -24.74
N THR A 272 -32.43 -36.62 -23.44
CA THR A 272 -32.02 -37.58 -22.40
C THR A 272 -32.67 -38.93 -22.61
N GLU A 273 -33.84 -38.99 -23.19
CA GLU A 273 -34.59 -40.22 -23.54
C GLU A 273 -34.28 -40.78 -24.92
N ASP A 274 -33.52 -40.09 -25.76
CA ASP A 274 -33.20 -40.49 -27.13
C ASP A 274 -32.14 -41.60 -27.19
N ILE A 275 -32.12 -42.36 -28.25
CA ILE A 275 -31.19 -43.50 -28.47
C ILE A 275 -30.03 -43.11 -29.42
N ASN A 276 -29.79 -41.84 -29.67
CA ASN A 276 -28.76 -41.37 -30.58
C ASN A 276 -27.38 -41.33 -29.92
N MET A 277 -26.32 -41.75 -30.64
CA MET A 277 -24.93 -41.68 -30.12
C MET A 277 -24.44 -40.26 -29.84
N SER A 278 -24.94 -39.25 -30.60
CA SER A 278 -24.61 -37.86 -30.38
C SER A 278 -25.17 -37.29 -29.05
N ARG A 279 -26.16 -38.00 -28.45
CA ARG A 279 -26.74 -37.62 -27.14
C ARG A 279 -25.68 -37.52 -26.05
N GLU A 280 -24.85 -38.57 -25.92
CA GLU A 280 -23.83 -38.59 -24.85
C GLU A 280 -22.83 -37.47 -25.01
N THR A 281 -22.42 -37.15 -26.26
CA THR A 281 -21.52 -36.01 -26.54
C THR A 281 -22.20 -34.70 -26.26
N ALA A 282 -23.47 -34.50 -26.65
CA ALA A 282 -24.21 -33.29 -26.36
C ALA A 282 -24.39 -33.06 -24.84
N LEU A 283 -24.77 -34.09 -24.09
CA LEU A 283 -24.90 -34.00 -22.63
C LEU A 283 -23.57 -33.75 -21.95
N ARG A 284 -22.47 -34.33 -22.41
CA ARG A 284 -21.13 -34.16 -21.82
C ARG A 284 -20.51 -32.78 -22.15
N GLU A 285 -20.69 -32.27 -23.36
CA GLU A 285 -20.00 -31.08 -23.86
C GLU A 285 -20.86 -29.83 -23.78
N LEU A 286 -22.16 -29.90 -24.11
CA LEU A 286 -23.02 -28.72 -24.22
C LEU A 286 -23.71 -28.36 -22.89
N LEU A 287 -24.16 -29.38 -22.11
CA LEU A 287 -24.87 -29.11 -20.85
C LEU A 287 -24.00 -28.30 -19.86
N PRO A 288 -22.69 -28.62 -19.62
CA PRO A 288 -21.87 -27.81 -18.74
C PRO A 288 -21.65 -26.39 -19.25
N LEU A 289 -21.59 -26.15 -20.56
CA LEU A 289 -21.49 -24.80 -21.13
C LEU A 289 -22.76 -23.99 -20.87
N VAL A 290 -23.94 -24.60 -21.04
CA VAL A 290 -25.22 -23.95 -20.81
C VAL A 290 -25.39 -23.63 -19.32
N GLN A 291 -25.07 -24.56 -18.42
CA GLN A 291 -25.12 -24.33 -16.97
C GLN A 291 -24.18 -23.21 -16.52
N LEU A 292 -22.95 -23.19 -17.04
CA LEU A 292 -22.00 -22.12 -16.77
C LEU A 292 -22.49 -20.78 -17.34
N ALA A 293 -22.98 -20.77 -18.58
CA ALA A 293 -23.48 -19.57 -19.23
C ALA A 293 -24.66 -18.97 -18.46
N GLU A 294 -25.61 -19.78 -17.98
CA GLU A 294 -26.70 -19.34 -17.13
C GLU A 294 -26.19 -18.74 -15.82
N ALA A 295 -25.27 -19.41 -15.11
CA ALA A 295 -24.71 -18.93 -13.86
C ALA A 295 -23.95 -17.60 -14.03
N LEU A 296 -23.28 -17.36 -15.19
CA LEU A 296 -22.60 -16.11 -15.51
C LEU A 296 -23.55 -14.98 -15.95
N ALA A 297 -24.74 -15.31 -16.49
CA ALA A 297 -25.70 -14.35 -17.03
C ALA A 297 -26.77 -13.93 -16.01
N GLN A 298 -27.11 -14.80 -15.06
CA GLN A 298 -28.19 -14.50 -14.10
C GLN A 298 -27.80 -13.43 -13.08
N LYS A 299 -28.78 -12.87 -12.41
CA LYS A 299 -28.62 -11.87 -11.35
C LYS A 299 -28.81 -12.54 -9.99
N TYR A 300 -28.13 -11.94 -9.00
CA TYR A 300 -28.07 -12.46 -7.63
C TYR A 300 -28.46 -11.39 -6.62
N ASP A 301 -28.99 -11.81 -5.48
CA ASP A 301 -29.24 -10.95 -4.33
C ASP A 301 -27.94 -10.64 -3.59
N ILE A 302 -27.06 -11.66 -3.50
CA ILE A 302 -25.81 -11.60 -2.74
C ILE A 302 -24.65 -12.15 -3.57
N ALA A 303 -23.52 -11.44 -3.52
CA ALA A 303 -22.24 -11.92 -4.02
C ALA A 303 -21.18 -11.82 -2.90
N VAL A 304 -20.60 -12.96 -2.50
CA VAL A 304 -19.54 -13.01 -1.48
C VAL A 304 -18.34 -13.75 -2.04
N THR A 305 -17.16 -13.12 -1.99
CA THR A 305 -15.97 -13.76 -2.55
C THR A 305 -14.65 -13.21 -2.01
N ASN A 306 -13.61 -14.03 -2.11
CA ASN A 306 -12.21 -13.62 -2.04
C ASN A 306 -11.59 -13.77 -3.44
N PRO A 307 -11.51 -12.69 -4.24
CA PRO A 307 -11.04 -12.77 -5.62
C PRO A 307 -9.51 -12.94 -5.70
N PRO A 308 -8.98 -13.36 -6.87
CA PRO A 308 -7.54 -13.45 -7.08
C PRO A 308 -6.85 -12.08 -7.05
N TYR A 309 -5.66 -11.98 -6.40
CA TYR A 309 -4.82 -10.78 -6.37
C TYR A 309 -3.71 -10.91 -7.43
N MET A 310 -3.92 -10.31 -8.60
CA MET A 310 -2.99 -10.37 -9.71
C MET A 310 -2.92 -9.05 -10.45
N GLY A 311 -1.88 -8.26 -10.17
CA GLY A 311 -1.65 -6.99 -10.85
C GLY A 311 -1.35 -7.15 -12.35
N SER A 312 -1.70 -6.16 -13.15
CA SER A 312 -1.60 -6.17 -14.62
C SER A 312 -0.19 -6.47 -15.14
N LYS A 313 0.86 -6.15 -14.39
CA LYS A 313 2.25 -6.49 -14.73
C LYS A 313 2.52 -7.99 -14.72
N LYS A 314 1.73 -8.80 -14.01
CA LYS A 314 1.86 -10.26 -13.91
C LYS A 314 0.94 -11.00 -14.90
N MET A 315 -0.11 -10.33 -15.40
CA MET A 315 -1.05 -10.87 -16.38
C MET A 315 -0.38 -11.15 -17.72
N ASN A 316 -0.88 -12.15 -18.43
CA ASN A 316 -0.53 -12.36 -19.84
C ASN A 316 -1.21 -11.32 -20.77
N SER A 317 -0.84 -11.28 -22.04
CA SER A 317 -1.34 -10.28 -23.00
C SER A 317 -2.85 -10.36 -23.20
N ARG A 318 -3.43 -11.58 -23.30
CA ARG A 318 -4.87 -11.77 -23.52
C ARG A 318 -5.70 -11.21 -22.37
N MET A 319 -5.31 -11.52 -21.13
CA MET A 319 -5.96 -11.01 -19.94
C MET A 319 -5.85 -9.46 -19.85
N VAL A 320 -4.66 -8.91 -20.16
CA VAL A 320 -4.45 -7.44 -20.18
C VAL A 320 -5.36 -6.77 -21.21
N ASP A 321 -5.47 -7.33 -22.41
CA ASP A 321 -6.30 -6.75 -23.48
C ASP A 321 -7.79 -6.84 -23.13
N TYR A 322 -8.23 -7.97 -22.59
CA TYR A 322 -9.60 -8.17 -22.13
C TYR A 322 -9.97 -7.17 -21.02
N THR A 323 -9.14 -7.05 -19.99
CA THR A 323 -9.42 -6.13 -18.86
C THR A 323 -9.38 -4.66 -19.29
N LYS A 324 -8.51 -4.28 -20.23
CA LYS A 324 -8.52 -2.93 -20.82
C LYS A 324 -9.81 -2.63 -21.57
N GLN A 325 -10.35 -3.61 -22.30
CA GLN A 325 -11.54 -3.44 -23.12
C GLN A 325 -12.83 -3.40 -22.28
N PHE A 326 -12.99 -4.32 -21.32
CA PHE A 326 -14.24 -4.53 -20.60
C PHE A 326 -14.26 -3.91 -19.18
N TYR A 327 -13.09 -3.69 -18.57
CA TYR A 327 -12.92 -3.17 -17.23
C TYR A 327 -11.88 -2.03 -17.17
N PRO A 328 -12.03 -0.95 -17.95
CA PRO A 328 -11.02 0.11 -18.09
C PRO A 328 -10.69 0.80 -16.75
N ASN A 329 -11.65 0.86 -15.81
CA ASN A 329 -11.53 1.54 -14.52
C ASN A 329 -10.83 0.69 -13.45
N SER A 330 -10.79 -0.64 -13.64
CA SER A 330 -10.26 -1.60 -12.67
C SER A 330 -9.14 -2.50 -13.22
N LYS A 331 -8.74 -2.32 -14.47
CA LYS A 331 -7.75 -3.13 -15.22
C LYS A 331 -6.38 -3.34 -14.55
N SER A 332 -6.09 -2.59 -13.50
CA SER A 332 -4.78 -2.59 -12.85
C SER A 332 -4.53 -3.84 -11.99
N ASP A 333 -5.58 -4.45 -11.46
CA ASP A 333 -5.51 -5.70 -10.71
C ASP A 333 -6.82 -6.49 -10.81
N LEU A 334 -6.74 -7.84 -10.77
CA LEU A 334 -7.94 -8.69 -10.88
C LEU A 334 -8.91 -8.50 -9.73
N PHE A 335 -8.46 -8.29 -8.49
CA PHE A 335 -9.40 -8.03 -7.39
C PHE A 335 -10.29 -6.82 -7.67
N ALA A 336 -9.73 -5.80 -8.33
CA ALA A 336 -10.47 -4.60 -8.70
C ALA A 336 -11.50 -4.87 -9.80
N VAL A 337 -11.14 -5.70 -10.78
CA VAL A 337 -12.07 -6.19 -11.81
C VAL A 337 -13.23 -6.95 -11.18
N PHE A 338 -12.96 -7.79 -10.18
CA PHE A 338 -14.01 -8.52 -9.47
C PHE A 338 -14.94 -7.63 -8.65
N ILE A 339 -14.49 -6.48 -8.14
CA ILE A 339 -15.37 -5.49 -7.50
C ILE A 339 -16.45 -5.00 -8.50
N GLU A 340 -16.05 -4.65 -9.73
CA GLU A 340 -16.98 -4.24 -10.78
C GLU A 340 -17.86 -5.41 -11.24
N ARG A 341 -17.29 -6.60 -11.40
CA ARG A 341 -18.00 -7.79 -11.83
C ARG A 341 -19.05 -8.24 -10.82
N CYS A 342 -18.70 -8.29 -9.53
CA CYS A 342 -19.68 -8.64 -8.48
C CYS A 342 -20.82 -7.62 -8.42
N ASN A 343 -20.53 -6.33 -8.56
CA ASN A 343 -21.59 -5.33 -8.67
C ASN A 343 -22.50 -5.57 -9.88
N ALA A 344 -21.93 -5.99 -11.02
CA ALA A 344 -22.69 -6.34 -12.22
C ALA A 344 -23.51 -7.62 -12.08
N PHE A 345 -23.16 -8.55 -11.21
CA PHE A 345 -23.97 -9.71 -10.87
C PHE A 345 -25.23 -9.37 -10.07
N LEU A 346 -25.20 -8.27 -9.32
CA LEU A 346 -26.29 -7.97 -8.38
C LEU A 346 -27.55 -7.41 -9.06
N ILE A 347 -28.69 -7.73 -8.45
CA ILE A 347 -29.94 -6.99 -8.65
C ILE A 347 -29.83 -5.59 -8.00
N PRO A 348 -30.72 -4.63 -8.33
CA PRO A 348 -30.85 -3.42 -7.54
C PRO A 348 -31.07 -3.76 -6.06
N ASN A 349 -30.42 -3.02 -5.17
CA ASN A 349 -30.38 -3.25 -3.72
C ASN A 349 -29.76 -4.58 -3.26
N GLY A 350 -29.23 -5.41 -4.17
CA GLY A 350 -28.42 -6.58 -3.82
C GLY A 350 -27.12 -6.17 -3.13
N ILE A 351 -26.48 -7.09 -2.40
CA ILE A 351 -25.32 -6.79 -1.57
C ILE A 351 -24.11 -7.64 -2.00
N GLN A 352 -22.95 -6.98 -2.17
CA GLN A 352 -21.68 -7.67 -2.28
C GLN A 352 -20.86 -7.55 -0.99
N ALA A 353 -20.16 -8.63 -0.63
CA ALA A 353 -19.16 -8.66 0.44
C ALA A 353 -17.88 -9.29 -0.08
N MET A 354 -16.77 -8.61 0.09
CA MET A 354 -15.50 -9.06 -0.48
C MET A 354 -14.35 -8.78 0.48
N ILE A 355 -13.31 -9.63 0.42
CA ILE A 355 -11.99 -9.30 0.95
C ILE A 355 -11.04 -9.07 -0.22
N THR A 356 -10.36 -7.91 -0.23
CA THR A 356 -9.43 -7.50 -1.30
C THR A 356 -8.19 -6.86 -0.73
N GLN A 357 -7.19 -6.59 -1.59
CA GLN A 357 -6.15 -5.63 -1.22
C GLN A 357 -6.78 -4.25 -0.96
N HIS A 358 -6.28 -3.53 0.04
CA HIS A 358 -6.81 -2.20 0.41
C HIS A 358 -6.37 -1.07 -0.53
N ALA A 359 -5.47 -1.35 -1.47
CA ALA A 359 -4.87 -0.36 -2.38
C ALA A 359 -5.91 0.47 -3.16
N TRP A 360 -7.08 -0.09 -3.47
CA TRP A 360 -8.16 0.63 -4.14
C TRP A 360 -8.74 1.79 -3.30
N MET A 361 -8.61 1.73 -1.97
CA MET A 361 -9.07 2.79 -1.08
C MET A 361 -8.28 4.10 -1.25
N PHE A 362 -7.01 4.03 -1.69
CA PHE A 362 -6.06 5.14 -1.62
C PHE A 362 -5.37 5.49 -2.94
N LEU A 363 -4.91 4.49 -3.72
CA LEU A 363 -4.07 4.75 -4.89
C LEU A 363 -4.86 5.44 -6.02
N ASP A 364 -4.22 6.40 -6.68
CA ASP A 364 -4.82 7.15 -7.78
C ASP A 364 -5.19 6.26 -8.97
N THR A 365 -4.42 5.20 -9.21
CA THR A 365 -4.73 4.17 -10.23
C THR A 365 -6.15 3.61 -10.13
N PHE A 366 -6.75 3.61 -8.93
CA PHE A 366 -8.12 3.11 -8.66
C PHE A 366 -9.14 4.23 -8.43
N ARG A 367 -8.82 5.47 -8.77
CA ARG A 367 -9.71 6.61 -8.58
C ARG A 367 -11.10 6.41 -9.22
N GLU A 368 -11.14 5.99 -10.49
CA GLU A 368 -12.39 5.76 -11.21
C GLU A 368 -13.19 4.59 -10.61
N LEU A 369 -12.51 3.54 -10.17
CA LEU A 369 -13.13 2.44 -9.45
C LEU A 369 -13.78 2.94 -8.14
N ARG A 370 -13.07 3.77 -7.33
CA ARG A 370 -13.64 4.39 -6.13
C ARG A 370 -14.86 5.23 -6.45
N CYS A 371 -14.80 6.05 -7.51
CA CYS A 371 -15.96 6.83 -7.97
C CYS A 371 -17.17 5.94 -8.28
N ASN A 372 -16.94 4.74 -8.85
CA ASN A 372 -18.02 3.80 -9.14
C ASN A 372 -18.54 3.11 -7.87
N ILE A 373 -17.66 2.74 -6.94
CA ILE A 373 -18.07 2.17 -5.65
C ILE A 373 -18.91 3.18 -4.87
N LEU A 374 -18.55 4.46 -4.86
CA LEU A 374 -19.25 5.53 -4.15
C LEU A 374 -20.60 5.93 -4.80
N LYS A 375 -20.92 5.40 -5.98
CA LYS A 375 -22.31 5.44 -6.53
C LYS A 375 -23.24 4.40 -5.90
N ASN A 376 -22.72 3.55 -5.06
CA ASN A 376 -23.38 2.54 -4.27
C ASN A 376 -23.25 2.88 -2.78
N THR A 377 -23.91 2.15 -1.90
CA THR A 377 -23.85 2.39 -0.46
C THR A 377 -22.84 1.44 0.20
N ILE A 378 -21.77 1.98 0.75
CA ILE A 378 -20.88 1.23 1.63
C ILE A 378 -21.58 1.07 2.98
N ILE A 379 -21.97 -0.17 3.31
CA ILE A 379 -22.70 -0.48 4.54
C ILE A 379 -21.73 -0.53 5.72
N ASN A 380 -20.70 -1.37 5.57
CA ASN A 380 -19.62 -1.46 6.56
C ASN A 380 -18.32 -1.98 5.94
N MET A 381 -17.25 -1.85 6.71
CA MET A 381 -15.91 -2.24 6.31
C MET A 381 -15.07 -2.67 7.51
N ALA A 382 -14.30 -3.73 7.36
CA ALA A 382 -13.23 -4.15 8.27
C ALA A 382 -11.88 -3.94 7.58
N HIS A 383 -11.15 -2.89 7.97
CA HIS A 383 -9.83 -2.58 7.42
C HIS A 383 -8.75 -3.35 8.17
N LEU A 384 -8.28 -4.43 7.56
CA LEU A 384 -7.44 -5.44 8.18
C LEU A 384 -5.94 -5.07 8.17
N GLY A 385 -5.48 -4.35 7.14
CA GLY A 385 -4.06 -4.04 6.96
C GLY A 385 -3.22 -5.29 6.64
N THR A 386 -1.99 -5.31 7.15
CA THR A 386 -1.06 -6.46 7.04
C THR A 386 -1.48 -7.61 7.94
N ARG A 387 -0.93 -8.81 7.71
CA ARG A 387 -1.07 -9.99 8.59
C ARG A 387 -2.51 -10.48 8.82
N ALA A 388 -3.40 -10.21 7.88
CA ALA A 388 -4.74 -10.81 7.88
C ALA A 388 -4.69 -12.30 7.49
N PHE A 389 -3.70 -12.68 6.69
CA PHE A 389 -3.40 -14.07 6.29
C PHE A 389 -2.08 -14.49 6.94
N GLU A 390 -2.07 -15.58 7.70
CA GLU A 390 -0.87 -16.03 8.45
C GLU A 390 0.24 -16.58 7.54
N GLU A 391 -0.10 -17.07 6.36
CA GLU A 391 0.76 -17.84 5.47
C GLU A 391 1.50 -17.01 4.41
N ILE A 392 1.13 -15.77 4.21
CA ILE A 392 1.87 -14.85 3.34
C ILE A 392 2.84 -14.11 4.24
N GLY A 393 4.15 -14.11 3.89
CA GLY A 393 5.14 -13.31 4.60
C GLY A 393 4.57 -11.91 4.89
N GLY A 394 4.14 -11.73 6.14
CA GLY A 394 3.03 -10.89 6.61
C GLY A 394 3.09 -9.39 6.33
N GLU A 395 4.12 -8.87 5.65
CA GLU A 395 4.29 -7.42 5.48
C GLU A 395 3.95 -6.91 4.07
N VAL A 396 3.70 -7.80 3.11
CA VAL A 396 3.59 -7.42 1.69
C VAL A 396 2.15 -7.16 1.23
N VAL A 397 1.15 -7.87 1.80
CA VAL A 397 -0.25 -7.75 1.37
C VAL A 397 -1.09 -7.12 2.46
N GLN A 398 -1.61 -5.93 2.19
CA GLN A 398 -2.54 -5.23 3.06
C GLN A 398 -3.95 -5.37 2.52
N THR A 399 -4.90 -5.74 3.38
CA THR A 399 -6.25 -6.10 2.98
C THR A 399 -7.34 -5.32 3.68
N THR A 400 -8.52 -5.34 3.08
CA THR A 400 -9.78 -4.85 3.64
C THR A 400 -10.92 -5.77 3.25
N ALA A 401 -11.83 -6.04 4.18
CA ALA A 401 -13.11 -6.69 3.90
C ALA A 401 -14.21 -5.63 3.96
N PHE A 402 -15.13 -5.64 3.01
CA PHE A 402 -16.16 -4.60 2.91
C PHE A 402 -17.48 -5.15 2.40
N VAL A 403 -18.55 -4.44 2.71
CA VAL A 403 -19.93 -4.77 2.34
C VAL A 403 -20.55 -3.55 1.67
N VAL A 404 -21.04 -3.73 0.43
CA VAL A 404 -21.61 -2.67 -0.41
C VAL A 404 -22.94 -3.10 -0.96
N ARG A 405 -23.98 -2.24 -0.85
CA ARG A 405 -25.29 -2.40 -1.48
C ARG A 405 -25.27 -1.77 -2.87
N ASN A 406 -25.77 -2.48 -3.87
CA ASN A 406 -25.91 -2.02 -5.25
C ASN A 406 -27.07 -1.02 -5.36
N GLY A 407 -26.82 0.22 -4.99
CA GLY A 407 -27.73 1.35 -4.97
C GLY A 407 -27.27 2.38 -3.94
N LEU A 408 -27.34 3.64 -4.28
CA LEU A 408 -26.94 4.72 -3.41
C LEU A 408 -28.13 5.15 -2.50
N VAL A 409 -27.90 5.10 -1.21
CA VAL A 409 -28.72 5.78 -0.20
C VAL A 409 -28.01 7.08 0.17
N PRO A 410 -28.49 8.24 -0.31
CA PRO A 410 -27.87 9.52 -0.01
C PRO A 410 -27.75 9.77 1.50
N HIS A 411 -26.68 10.39 1.91
CA HIS A 411 -26.39 10.72 3.31
C HIS A 411 -26.29 9.52 4.28
N HIS A 412 -26.11 8.30 3.75
CA HIS A 412 -25.88 7.11 4.57
C HIS A 412 -24.56 7.19 5.34
N ARG A 413 -24.60 6.85 6.64
CA ARG A 413 -23.41 6.66 7.47
C ARG A 413 -23.04 5.19 7.48
N GLY A 414 -21.90 4.86 6.88
CA GLY A 414 -21.30 3.53 6.93
C GLY A 414 -20.53 3.30 8.23
N LYS A 415 -20.36 2.03 8.62
CA LYS A 415 -19.59 1.64 9.80
C LYS A 415 -18.25 1.02 9.40
N TYR A 416 -17.16 1.59 9.89
CA TYR A 416 -15.79 1.23 9.49
C TYR A 416 -15.00 0.80 10.71
N CYS A 417 -14.49 -0.44 10.73
CA CYS A 417 -13.66 -0.96 11.82
C CYS A 417 -12.19 -0.96 11.40
N ARG A 418 -11.34 -0.22 12.14
CA ARG A 418 -9.91 -0.09 11.89
C ARG A 418 -9.13 -1.15 12.69
N LEU A 419 -8.55 -2.13 12.00
CA LEU A 419 -7.85 -3.27 12.60
C LEU A 419 -6.38 -3.35 12.16
N VAL A 420 -5.88 -2.29 11.52
CA VAL A 420 -4.54 -2.29 10.90
C VAL A 420 -3.40 -2.37 11.91
N ASP A 421 -3.62 -1.87 13.13
CA ASP A 421 -2.60 -1.77 14.18
C ASP A 421 -2.38 -3.09 14.94
N ALA A 422 -3.34 -4.03 14.85
CA ALA A 422 -3.24 -5.35 15.47
C ALA A 422 -2.24 -6.26 14.73
N GLN A 423 -1.41 -6.98 15.49
CA GLN A 423 -0.20 -7.64 14.99
C GLN A 423 -0.44 -9.01 14.36
N ASN A 424 -1.57 -9.64 14.63
CA ASN A 424 -1.91 -10.97 14.12
C ASN A 424 -3.43 -11.12 13.94
N GLN A 425 -3.84 -12.20 13.29
CA GLN A 425 -5.23 -12.50 12.99
C GLN A 425 -6.13 -12.55 14.24
N ARG A 426 -5.65 -13.16 15.32
CA ARG A 426 -6.41 -13.30 16.56
C ARG A 426 -6.64 -11.96 17.26
N GLU A 427 -5.64 -11.10 17.28
CA GLU A 427 -5.79 -9.74 17.82
C GLU A 427 -6.76 -8.90 16.98
N LYS A 428 -6.75 -9.05 15.64
CA LYS A 428 -7.70 -8.38 14.75
C LYS A 428 -9.13 -8.80 15.03
N GLU A 429 -9.36 -10.09 15.18
CA GLU A 429 -10.66 -10.66 15.55
C GLU A 429 -11.13 -10.12 16.92
N GLN A 430 -10.28 -10.14 17.94
CA GLN A 430 -10.60 -9.62 19.27
C GLN A 430 -10.91 -8.13 19.24
N LEU A 431 -10.12 -7.35 18.52
CA LEU A 431 -10.34 -5.92 18.34
C LEU A 431 -11.67 -5.63 17.64
N PHE A 432 -12.00 -6.40 16.59
CA PHE A 432 -13.28 -6.33 15.89
C PHE A 432 -14.46 -6.60 16.83
N LEU A 433 -14.42 -7.72 17.56
CA LEU A 433 -15.47 -8.13 18.50
C LEU A 433 -15.66 -7.14 19.65
N SER A 434 -14.60 -6.41 20.04
CA SER A 434 -14.68 -5.39 21.10
C SER A 434 -15.44 -4.13 20.67
N GLY A 435 -15.62 -3.89 19.38
CA GLY A 435 -16.26 -2.70 18.83
C GLY A 435 -15.53 -1.36 19.06
N LYS A 436 -14.35 -1.37 19.71
CA LYS A 436 -13.65 -0.15 20.16
C LYS A 436 -13.02 0.68 19.03
N SER A 437 -12.77 0.07 17.87
CA SER A 437 -12.08 0.71 16.75
C SER A 437 -13.00 0.94 15.54
N CYS A 438 -14.28 1.21 15.78
CA CYS A 438 -15.27 1.44 14.74
C CYS A 438 -15.66 2.92 14.64
N TYR A 439 -15.76 3.39 13.40
CA TYR A 439 -16.11 4.77 13.01
C TYR A 439 -17.42 4.75 12.25
N ALA A 440 -18.30 5.72 12.52
CA ALA A 440 -19.53 5.95 11.74
C ALA A 440 -19.34 7.21 10.90
N ILE A 441 -19.17 7.07 9.60
CA ILE A 441 -18.79 8.16 8.70
C ILE A 441 -19.84 8.35 7.60
N LEU A 442 -20.20 9.60 7.36
CA LEU A 442 -21.04 9.99 6.24
C LEU A 442 -20.30 9.74 4.92
N GLN A 443 -20.82 8.84 4.08
CA GLN A 443 -20.17 8.47 2.82
C GLN A 443 -19.90 9.67 1.89
N ALA A 444 -20.75 10.69 1.92
CA ALA A 444 -20.60 11.91 1.14
C ALA A 444 -19.31 12.68 1.47
N ASP A 445 -18.79 12.55 2.71
CA ASP A 445 -17.58 13.28 3.15
C ASP A 445 -16.34 12.85 2.39
N PHE A 446 -16.28 11.63 1.84
CA PHE A 446 -15.17 11.21 0.98
C PHE A 446 -15.06 12.07 -0.29
N SER A 447 -16.09 12.83 -0.64
CA SER A 447 -16.08 13.77 -1.76
C SER A 447 -15.25 15.03 -1.50
N TYR A 448 -14.96 15.39 -0.25
CA TYR A 448 -14.07 16.50 0.09
C TYR A 448 -12.64 16.25 -0.41
N ILE A 449 -12.20 14.99 -0.40
CA ILE A 449 -10.91 14.61 -0.97
C ILE A 449 -11.08 14.45 -2.49
N GLN A 450 -10.35 15.24 -3.29
CA GLN A 450 -10.51 15.28 -4.75
C GLN A 450 -10.36 13.90 -5.42
N THR A 451 -9.48 13.06 -4.90
CA THR A 451 -9.22 11.70 -5.37
C THR A 451 -10.09 10.65 -4.68
N ARG A 452 -11.03 11.11 -3.80
CA ARG A 452 -12.06 10.31 -3.11
C ARG A 452 -11.52 9.11 -2.34
N GLN A 453 -10.39 9.28 -1.63
CA GLN A 453 -9.86 8.24 -0.74
C GLN A 453 -10.86 7.91 0.38
N ILE A 454 -10.90 6.63 0.76
CA ILE A 454 -11.76 6.13 1.83
C ILE A 454 -11.03 6.31 3.18
N ALA A 455 -10.80 7.55 3.56
CA ALA A 455 -10.08 7.94 4.77
C ALA A 455 -11.03 8.06 5.98
N TYR A 456 -11.77 7.00 6.27
CA TYR A 456 -12.86 6.94 7.26
C TYR A 456 -12.43 7.21 8.71
N TRP A 457 -11.12 7.17 9.02
CA TRP A 457 -10.58 7.47 10.36
C TRP A 457 -10.39 8.96 10.62
N LEU A 458 -10.61 9.81 9.64
CA LEU A 458 -10.61 11.26 9.81
C LEU A 458 -11.97 11.72 10.33
N GLY A 459 -11.95 12.61 11.33
CA GLY A 459 -13.14 13.30 11.78
C GLY A 459 -13.71 14.22 10.69
N GLU A 460 -15.00 14.55 10.77
CA GLU A 460 -15.69 15.43 9.83
C GLU A 460 -14.95 16.78 9.63
N LYS A 461 -14.45 17.36 10.73
CA LYS A 461 -13.67 18.60 10.72
C LYS A 461 -12.40 18.46 9.89
N THR A 462 -11.65 17.38 10.07
CA THR A 462 -10.42 17.11 9.31
C THR A 462 -10.71 16.85 7.83
N MET A 463 -11.78 16.13 7.53
CA MET A 463 -12.24 15.90 6.15
C MET A 463 -12.59 17.22 5.44
N SER A 464 -13.26 18.15 6.12
CA SER A 464 -13.66 19.45 5.54
C SER A 464 -12.46 20.31 5.14
N LEU A 465 -11.28 20.12 5.76
CA LEU A 465 -10.04 20.83 5.37
C LEU A 465 -9.67 20.57 3.90
N PHE A 466 -9.95 19.38 3.38
CA PHE A 466 -9.62 19.03 1.99
C PHE A 466 -10.45 19.79 0.94
N ALA A 467 -11.51 20.50 1.33
CA ALA A 467 -12.23 21.41 0.47
C ALA A 467 -11.55 22.79 0.33
N GLY A 468 -10.58 23.12 1.21
CA GLY A 468 -9.84 24.39 1.23
C GLY A 468 -8.69 24.47 0.23
N GLU A 469 -7.86 25.47 0.42
CA GLU A 469 -6.62 25.69 -0.34
C GLU A 469 -5.62 24.55 -0.05
N LYS A 470 -4.73 24.30 -1.01
CA LYS A 470 -3.77 23.19 -0.99
C LYS A 470 -2.36 23.69 -1.24
N ILE A 471 -1.36 22.89 -0.94
CA ILE A 471 0.03 23.22 -1.25
C ILE A 471 0.21 23.55 -2.73
N GLY A 472 -0.47 22.82 -3.62
CA GLY A 472 -0.40 23.05 -5.08
C GLY A 472 -0.89 24.42 -5.54
N ASP A 473 -1.65 25.16 -4.72
CA ASP A 473 -2.06 26.52 -5.01
C ASP A 473 -0.93 27.55 -4.77
N TYR A 474 0.11 27.15 -4.02
CA TYR A 474 1.24 28.01 -3.60
C TYR A 474 2.59 27.55 -4.11
N ALA A 475 2.69 26.29 -4.59
CA ALA A 475 3.94 25.69 -5.03
C ALA A 475 3.70 24.65 -6.13
N ASN A 476 4.65 24.56 -7.05
CA ASN A 476 4.65 23.53 -8.09
C ASN A 476 5.42 22.28 -7.60
N ALA A 477 4.74 21.16 -7.48
CA ALA A 477 5.35 19.87 -7.14
C ALA A 477 5.78 19.13 -8.40
N CYS A 478 7.05 18.70 -8.47
CA CYS A 478 7.65 18.12 -9.66
C CYS A 478 8.48 16.88 -9.35
N TYR A 479 8.54 15.95 -10.31
CA TYR A 479 9.57 14.93 -10.38
C TYR A 479 10.72 15.37 -11.30
N GLY A 480 11.92 14.96 -10.95
CA GLY A 480 13.09 15.24 -11.75
C GLY A 480 13.34 14.23 -12.87
N PHE A 481 14.60 14.16 -13.30
CA PHE A 481 15.05 13.27 -14.36
C PHE A 481 15.16 11.80 -13.88
N ILE A 482 15.35 10.89 -14.84
CA ILE A 482 15.70 9.50 -14.63
C ILE A 482 16.89 9.16 -15.52
N THR A 483 18.02 8.81 -14.91
CA THR A 483 19.26 8.49 -15.67
C THR A 483 19.12 7.22 -16.50
N GLY A 484 18.45 6.19 -15.96
CA GLY A 484 18.45 4.83 -16.49
C GLY A 484 19.68 4.02 -16.08
N ASP A 485 20.79 4.69 -15.76
CA ASP A 485 22.04 4.07 -15.28
C ASP A 485 22.74 5.04 -14.32
N ASN A 486 22.49 4.85 -13.03
CA ASN A 486 23.05 5.73 -11.99
C ASN A 486 24.56 5.61 -11.88
N ASP A 487 25.11 4.41 -12.06
CA ASP A 487 26.56 4.17 -11.94
C ASP A 487 27.35 4.89 -13.04
N LYS A 488 26.72 5.13 -14.18
CA LYS A 488 27.31 5.89 -15.27
C LYS A 488 27.19 7.41 -15.07
N TYR A 489 26.05 7.90 -14.60
CA TYR A 489 25.71 9.34 -14.66
C TYR A 489 25.71 10.08 -13.33
N LEU A 490 25.74 9.38 -12.19
CA LEU A 490 25.82 10.00 -10.87
C LEU A 490 27.14 9.66 -10.19
N ARG A 491 27.68 10.61 -9.43
CA ARG A 491 28.87 10.45 -8.59
C ARG A 491 28.63 11.10 -7.24
N LEU A 492 29.32 10.61 -6.21
CA LEU A 492 29.54 11.42 -5.03
C LEU A 492 30.47 12.58 -5.41
N TRP A 493 30.23 13.76 -4.86
CA TRP A 493 30.95 14.98 -5.29
C TRP A 493 32.48 14.82 -5.20
N TYR A 494 32.97 14.09 -4.19
CA TYR A 494 34.38 13.84 -3.98
C TYR A 494 35.01 12.77 -4.90
N GLU A 495 34.20 12.07 -5.69
CA GLU A 495 34.67 11.16 -6.77
C GLU A 495 34.86 11.90 -8.08
N ALA A 496 34.43 13.15 -8.17
CA ALA A 496 34.60 13.99 -9.34
C ALA A 496 35.67 15.06 -9.10
N ASN A 497 36.37 15.45 -10.16
CA ASN A 497 37.27 16.60 -10.06
C ASN A 497 36.44 17.87 -9.78
N THR A 498 36.75 18.58 -8.69
CA THR A 498 36.03 19.76 -8.24
C THR A 498 36.00 20.86 -9.31
N ASN A 499 37.08 20.95 -10.14
CA ASN A 499 37.13 21.87 -11.28
C ASN A 499 36.13 21.55 -12.39
N ASP A 500 35.60 20.35 -12.44
CA ASP A 500 34.56 19.92 -13.39
C ASP A 500 33.14 20.13 -12.87
N ILE A 501 32.97 20.50 -11.60
CA ILE A 501 31.67 20.75 -10.98
C ILE A 501 31.34 22.25 -11.04
N LEU A 502 30.10 22.60 -11.38
CA LEU A 502 29.55 23.93 -11.20
C LEU A 502 28.54 23.86 -10.04
N PHE A 503 28.96 24.35 -8.87
CA PHE A 503 28.13 24.30 -7.65
C PHE A 503 27.01 25.34 -7.66
N GLU A 504 27.19 26.48 -8.28
CA GLU A 504 26.28 27.61 -8.30
C GLU A 504 26.00 27.99 -9.76
N ALA A 505 24.88 27.52 -10.29
CA ALA A 505 24.37 27.94 -11.59
C ALA A 505 22.93 28.42 -11.41
N ASP A 506 22.54 29.50 -12.05
CA ASP A 506 21.18 30.00 -12.01
C ASP A 506 20.28 29.43 -13.11
N SER A 507 20.89 28.81 -14.11
CA SER A 507 20.15 28.26 -15.25
C SER A 507 20.93 27.16 -16.00
N ASN A 508 20.21 26.42 -16.84
CA ASN A 508 20.81 25.43 -17.72
C ASN A 508 21.72 26.07 -18.78
N GLU A 509 21.39 27.27 -19.23
CA GLU A 509 22.19 28.06 -20.18
C GLU A 509 23.53 28.44 -19.57
N GLU A 510 23.56 28.87 -18.33
CA GLU A 510 24.77 29.19 -17.59
C GLU A 510 25.62 27.94 -17.39
N PHE A 511 25.03 26.81 -17.00
CA PHE A 511 25.74 25.56 -16.89
C PHE A 511 26.41 25.14 -18.20
N ILE A 512 25.69 25.22 -19.33
CA ILE A 512 26.24 24.87 -20.65
C ILE A 512 27.40 25.82 -21.02
N SER A 513 27.27 27.12 -20.75
CA SER A 513 28.31 28.12 -21.08
C SER A 513 29.58 27.98 -20.23
N SER A 514 29.47 27.40 -19.06
CA SER A 514 30.60 27.12 -18.16
C SER A 514 31.53 26.01 -18.63
N HIS A 515 31.08 25.19 -19.58
CA HIS A 515 31.80 23.98 -20.06
C HIS A 515 32.13 22.96 -18.95
N LYS A 516 31.50 23.05 -17.79
CA LYS A 516 31.63 22.08 -16.70
C LYS A 516 30.91 20.77 -17.04
N LYS A 517 31.24 19.70 -16.33
CA LYS A 517 30.66 18.36 -16.57
C LYS A 517 29.53 18.05 -15.63
N TYR A 518 29.65 18.42 -14.36
CA TYR A 518 28.77 18.00 -13.27
C TYR A 518 28.02 19.18 -12.66
N ALA A 519 26.76 18.93 -12.29
CA ALA A 519 25.94 19.80 -11.47
C ALA A 519 25.54 19.10 -10.17
N PRO A 520 25.45 19.79 -9.01
CA PRO A 520 24.86 19.26 -7.78
C PRO A 520 23.51 18.61 -8.02
N CYS A 521 23.27 17.46 -7.37
CA CYS A 521 22.09 16.66 -7.62
C CYS A 521 21.40 16.20 -6.34
N ASN A 522 20.12 16.55 -6.17
CA ASN A 522 19.27 15.97 -5.15
C ASN A 522 18.79 14.57 -5.59
N LYS A 523 19.10 13.53 -4.80
CA LYS A 523 18.79 12.12 -5.09
C LYS A 523 17.97 11.44 -3.99
N GLY A 524 17.23 12.10 -3.17
CA GLY A 524 16.69 11.49 -1.97
C GLY A 524 17.78 11.24 -0.93
N GLY A 525 17.72 10.12 -0.20
CA GLY A 525 18.75 9.76 0.79
C GLY A 525 18.17 9.42 2.16
N ALA A 526 19.02 9.48 3.19
CA ALA A 526 18.64 9.17 4.57
C ALA A 526 17.55 10.12 5.09
N TYR A 527 16.84 9.69 6.14
CA TYR A 527 15.86 10.50 6.83
C TYR A 527 16.51 11.80 7.38
N ARG A 528 16.11 12.93 6.84
CA ARG A 528 16.63 14.24 7.24
C ARG A 528 15.64 15.36 6.91
N LYS A 529 15.37 16.23 7.90
CA LYS A 529 14.57 17.45 7.76
C LYS A 529 15.48 18.67 7.56
N TRP A 530 14.91 19.74 7.07
CA TRP A 530 15.42 21.09 6.98
C TRP A 530 16.58 21.31 6.01
N TYR A 531 17.71 20.60 6.12
CA TYR A 531 18.88 20.75 5.26
C TYR A 531 19.74 19.48 5.24
N GLY A 532 20.43 19.21 4.11
CA GLY A 532 21.43 18.14 3.97
C GLY A 532 21.09 17.09 2.90
N ASN A 533 21.83 15.98 2.87
CA ASN A 533 21.87 14.97 1.80
C ASN A 533 22.38 15.52 0.46
N ASN A 534 23.23 16.55 0.51
CA ASN A 534 23.87 17.17 -0.64
C ASN A 534 25.20 16.47 -0.91
N GLU A 535 25.15 15.25 -1.46
CA GLU A 535 26.34 14.39 -1.66
C GLU A 535 26.60 14.08 -3.13
N TYR A 536 25.56 14.17 -3.98
CA TYR A 536 25.64 13.73 -5.35
C TYR A 536 25.84 14.87 -6.33
N VAL A 537 26.52 14.54 -7.43
CA VAL A 537 26.61 15.37 -8.63
C VAL A 537 26.18 14.52 -9.84
N ALA A 538 25.46 15.13 -10.76
CA ALA A 538 25.02 14.50 -12.00
C ALA A 538 25.93 14.93 -13.17
N LEU A 539 26.26 13.99 -14.05
CA LEU A 539 27.00 14.27 -15.30
C LEU A 539 26.08 15.01 -16.28
N TRP A 540 25.84 16.29 -15.97
CA TRP A 540 24.76 17.07 -16.58
C TRP A 540 25.03 17.47 -18.04
N ASN A 541 26.30 17.58 -18.43
CA ASN A 541 26.67 17.81 -19.85
C ASN A 541 26.26 16.67 -20.78
N LYS A 542 25.79 15.51 -20.20
CA LYS A 542 25.25 14.35 -20.93
C LYS A 542 23.80 14.07 -20.59
N SER A 543 23.07 15.04 -20.06
CA SER A 543 21.66 14.91 -19.64
C SER A 543 20.73 14.49 -20.79
N ASN A 544 21.09 14.75 -22.03
CA ASN A 544 20.39 14.28 -23.22
C ASN A 544 20.45 12.77 -23.44
N GLU A 545 21.42 12.07 -22.81
CA GLU A 545 21.53 10.60 -22.85
C GLU A 545 20.68 9.92 -21.76
N PHE A 546 20.07 10.67 -20.84
CA PHE A 546 19.25 10.12 -19.76
C PHE A 546 17.97 9.47 -20.28
N HIS A 547 17.49 8.43 -19.61
CA HIS A 547 16.24 7.75 -19.96
C HIS A 547 15.04 8.71 -20.00
N ARG A 548 14.99 9.65 -19.04
CA ARG A 548 14.11 10.82 -19.03
C ARG A 548 14.92 12.02 -18.54
N ASN A 549 15.06 13.00 -19.37
CA ASN A 549 15.85 14.19 -19.05
C ASN A 549 15.07 15.26 -18.24
N GLY A 550 13.82 15.00 -17.86
CA GLY A 550 13.01 15.97 -17.11
C GLY A 550 12.54 17.18 -17.94
N SER A 551 12.46 17.06 -19.28
CA SER A 551 12.16 18.19 -20.19
C SER A 551 10.89 18.97 -19.85
N THR A 552 9.90 18.33 -19.23
CA THR A 552 8.65 18.97 -18.79
C THR A 552 8.88 20.01 -17.68
N TYR A 553 9.92 19.81 -16.86
CA TYR A 553 10.22 20.64 -15.68
C TYR A 553 11.61 21.32 -15.77
N GLN A 554 12.13 21.54 -16.99
CA GLN A 554 13.44 22.17 -17.20
C GLN A 554 13.57 23.55 -16.54
N TYR A 555 12.46 24.29 -16.44
CA TYR A 555 12.41 25.59 -15.77
C TYR A 555 12.73 25.53 -14.27
N ALA A 556 12.62 24.32 -13.66
CA ALA A 556 12.82 24.09 -12.22
C ALA A 556 14.25 23.70 -11.89
N PHE A 557 15.06 23.24 -12.86
CA PHE A 557 16.45 22.93 -12.61
C PHE A 557 17.26 24.18 -12.34
N PHE A 558 18.24 24.08 -11.46
CA PHE A 558 19.12 25.15 -10.99
C PHE A 558 18.44 26.22 -10.10
N LYS A 559 17.12 26.06 -9.83
CA LYS A 559 16.38 26.97 -8.93
C LYS A 559 16.39 26.42 -7.51
N GLU A 560 16.33 27.35 -6.54
CA GLU A 560 16.11 26.98 -5.15
C GLU A 560 14.76 26.28 -4.97
N GLY A 561 14.66 25.41 -3.99
CA GLY A 561 13.44 24.65 -3.76
C GLY A 561 13.46 23.85 -2.46
N LEU A 562 12.37 23.12 -2.28
CA LEU A 562 12.20 22.16 -1.19
C LEU A 562 12.19 20.74 -1.77
N THR A 563 12.89 19.81 -1.15
CA THR A 563 12.99 18.43 -1.67
C THR A 563 12.76 17.39 -0.59
N TRP A 564 12.22 16.23 -0.97
CA TRP A 564 12.04 15.09 -0.09
C TRP A 564 12.33 13.77 -0.80
N SER A 565 12.55 12.70 -0.04
CA SER A 565 12.67 11.34 -0.58
C SER A 565 11.29 10.77 -0.86
N VAL A 566 11.00 10.44 -2.13
CA VAL A 566 9.69 9.92 -2.56
C VAL A 566 9.32 8.61 -1.86
N LEU A 567 10.31 7.75 -1.57
CA LEU A 567 10.14 6.50 -0.83
C LEU A 567 10.75 6.65 0.56
N SER A 568 9.93 6.58 1.59
CA SER A 568 10.36 6.64 2.99
C SER A 568 9.43 5.81 3.87
N SER A 569 10.00 5.04 4.80
CA SER A 569 9.25 4.36 5.88
C SER A 569 9.10 5.22 7.13
N ASN A 570 9.78 6.36 7.19
CA ASN A 570 9.75 7.31 8.31
C ASN A 570 8.62 8.34 8.12
N ILE A 571 8.47 9.25 9.10
CA ILE A 571 7.64 10.44 8.97
C ILE A 571 8.11 11.24 7.74
N PHE A 572 7.20 12.01 7.14
CA PHE A 572 7.56 12.88 6.02
C PHE A 572 8.68 13.86 6.42
N ASN A 573 9.61 14.09 5.51
CA ASN A 573 10.78 14.91 5.78
C ASN A 573 11.14 15.73 4.54
N CYS A 574 11.24 17.02 4.70
CA CYS A 574 11.52 17.97 3.63
C CYS A 574 12.72 18.84 3.96
N ARG A 575 13.54 19.11 2.95
CA ARG A 575 14.78 19.87 3.04
C ARG A 575 14.75 21.06 2.09
N TYR A 576 15.31 22.17 2.55
CA TYR A 576 15.63 23.31 1.70
C TYR A 576 16.94 23.06 0.96
N TYR A 577 17.03 23.49 -0.29
CA TYR A 577 18.27 23.59 -1.06
C TYR A 577 18.29 24.89 -1.89
N GLY A 578 19.50 25.47 -2.06
CA GLY A 578 19.71 26.70 -2.82
C GLY A 578 19.74 26.49 -4.35
N CYS A 579 20.09 27.53 -5.08
CA CYS A 579 20.34 27.46 -6.52
C CYS A 579 21.46 26.49 -6.88
N GLY A 580 21.57 26.10 -8.14
CA GLY A 580 22.64 25.26 -8.67
C GLY A 580 22.33 23.77 -8.75
N PHE A 581 21.21 23.32 -8.17
CA PHE A 581 20.87 21.91 -8.13
C PHE A 581 19.98 21.47 -9.30
N VAL A 582 20.26 20.25 -9.74
CA VAL A 582 19.28 19.43 -10.47
C VAL A 582 18.75 18.35 -9.54
N PHE A 583 17.65 17.66 -9.87
CA PHE A 583 17.04 16.65 -9.00
C PHE A 583 16.53 15.47 -9.81
N ASP A 584 16.62 14.28 -9.25
CA ASP A 584 16.13 13.07 -9.88
C ASP A 584 14.69 12.72 -9.47
N HIS A 585 14.16 11.66 -10.03
CA HIS A 585 12.79 11.19 -9.74
C HIS A 585 12.60 10.71 -8.29
N ALA A 586 13.67 10.27 -7.62
CA ALA A 586 13.60 9.79 -6.24
C ALA A 586 13.58 10.94 -5.21
N ALA A 587 13.94 12.16 -5.66
CA ALA A 587 13.95 13.40 -4.89
C ALA A 587 12.97 14.41 -5.49
N ALA A 588 11.66 14.16 -5.34
CA ALA A 588 10.66 15.13 -5.77
C ALA A 588 10.85 16.48 -5.07
N SER A 589 10.48 17.55 -5.75
CA SER A 589 10.73 18.92 -5.28
C SER A 589 9.51 19.82 -5.41
N LEU A 590 9.41 20.80 -4.49
CA LEU A 590 8.44 21.90 -4.51
C LEU A 590 9.15 23.20 -4.88
N PHE A 591 8.61 23.91 -5.85
CA PHE A 591 9.06 25.23 -6.28
C PHE A 591 8.00 26.24 -5.90
N ILE A 592 8.38 27.13 -4.98
CA ILE A 592 7.48 28.11 -4.38
C ILE A 592 7.13 29.18 -5.42
N THR A 593 5.84 29.47 -5.60
CA THR A 593 5.36 30.51 -6.53
C THR A 593 5.22 31.88 -5.88
N ASN A 594 5.15 31.91 -4.53
CA ASN A 594 5.12 33.12 -3.72
C ASN A 594 6.20 33.04 -2.63
N GLU A 595 7.29 33.74 -2.81
CA GLU A 595 8.47 33.70 -1.90
C GLU A 595 8.13 33.99 -0.43
N GLN A 596 7.12 34.81 -0.15
CA GLN A 596 6.72 35.17 1.21
C GLN A 596 6.31 33.93 2.04
N VAL A 597 5.71 32.91 1.41
CA VAL A 597 5.22 31.73 2.12
C VAL A 597 6.17 30.52 2.10
N GLY A 598 7.35 30.64 1.48
CA GLY A 598 8.29 29.52 1.33
C GLY A 598 8.70 28.88 2.66
N ASN A 599 9.11 29.68 3.62
CA ASN A 599 9.46 29.18 4.95
C ASN A 599 8.24 28.63 5.71
N TYR A 600 7.08 29.25 5.55
CA TYR A 600 5.85 28.75 6.15
C TYR A 600 5.51 27.34 5.61
N ILE A 601 5.62 27.11 4.29
CA ILE A 601 5.44 25.81 3.67
C ILE A 601 6.46 24.81 4.21
N LEU A 602 7.74 25.16 4.32
CA LEU A 602 8.76 24.26 4.85
C LEU A 602 8.50 23.89 6.32
N GLY A 603 8.02 24.82 7.13
CA GLY A 603 7.58 24.58 8.50
C GLY A 603 6.40 23.61 8.57
N TYR A 604 5.40 23.88 7.73
CA TYR A 604 4.19 23.08 7.65
C TYR A 604 4.47 21.63 7.19
N VAL A 605 5.21 21.45 6.11
CA VAL A 605 5.48 20.10 5.57
C VAL A 605 6.37 19.23 6.47
N ASN A 606 7.12 19.83 7.41
CA ASN A 606 7.89 19.11 8.42
C ASN A 606 7.14 18.92 9.76
N SER A 607 5.90 19.40 9.86
CA SER A 607 5.06 19.25 11.06
C SER A 607 4.32 17.90 11.12
N SER A 608 3.88 17.53 12.33
CA SER A 608 3.06 16.34 12.58
C SER A 608 1.70 16.40 11.88
N ILE A 609 1.15 17.60 11.70
CA ILE A 609 -0.12 17.82 10.97
C ILE A 609 0.00 17.35 9.51
N PHE A 610 1.07 17.77 8.84
CA PHE A 610 1.26 17.42 7.44
C PHE A 610 1.39 15.90 7.25
N ASP A 611 2.19 15.23 8.08
CA ASP A 611 2.36 13.77 8.06
C ASP A 611 1.03 13.05 8.33
N PHE A 612 0.23 13.55 9.27
CA PHE A 612 -1.10 13.03 9.57
C PHE A 612 -2.04 13.13 8.35
N LEU A 613 -2.12 14.29 7.71
CA LEU A 613 -2.96 14.50 6.53
C LEU A 613 -2.44 13.73 5.30
N LEU A 614 -1.12 13.65 5.13
CA LEU A 614 -0.50 12.87 4.06
C LEU A 614 -0.81 11.38 4.20
N LYS A 615 -0.68 10.81 5.40
CA LYS A 615 -1.02 9.42 5.69
C LYS A 615 -2.51 9.13 5.52
N ALA A 616 -3.35 10.13 5.74
CA ALA A 616 -4.76 10.04 5.47
C ALA A 616 -5.07 9.86 3.97
N MET A 617 -4.35 10.58 3.12
CA MET A 617 -4.48 10.45 1.67
C MET A 617 -3.75 9.23 1.11
N ASN A 618 -2.61 8.89 1.68
CA ASN A 618 -1.78 7.80 1.20
C ASN A 618 -1.01 7.12 2.34
N PRO A 619 -1.54 6.02 2.87
CA PRO A 619 -0.88 5.27 3.95
C PRO A 619 0.31 4.41 3.46
N THR A 620 0.71 4.54 2.19
CA THR A 620 1.88 3.82 1.64
C THR A 620 3.18 4.58 1.93
N ILE A 621 4.31 3.92 1.70
CA ILE A 621 5.66 4.52 1.83
C ILE A 621 6.03 5.49 0.70
N ASN A 622 5.15 5.69 -0.28
CA ASN A 622 5.41 6.52 -1.46
C ASN A 622 4.73 7.87 -1.35
N SER A 623 5.49 8.93 -1.08
CA SER A 623 5.02 10.31 -1.01
C SER A 623 5.27 11.03 -2.35
N GLY A 624 4.44 10.75 -3.34
CA GLY A 624 4.54 11.33 -4.68
C GLY A 624 4.24 12.83 -4.74
N ALA A 625 4.79 13.50 -5.73
CA ALA A 625 4.62 14.95 -5.92
C ALA A 625 3.15 15.37 -6.03
N GLU A 626 2.34 14.61 -6.76
CA GLU A 626 0.92 14.88 -6.95
C GLU A 626 0.13 14.78 -5.65
N ILE A 627 0.52 13.87 -4.75
CA ILE A 627 -0.14 13.68 -3.45
C ILE A 627 0.20 14.84 -2.52
N VAL A 628 1.49 15.19 -2.43
CA VAL A 628 1.96 16.31 -1.61
C VAL A 628 1.27 17.63 -2.02
N ALA A 629 1.11 17.87 -3.32
CA ALA A 629 0.41 19.05 -3.84
C ALA A 629 -1.07 19.11 -3.44
N GLN A 630 -1.71 18.00 -3.11
CA GLN A 630 -3.14 17.94 -2.75
C GLN A 630 -3.39 18.09 -1.24
N ILE A 631 -2.35 18.13 -0.41
CA ILE A 631 -2.52 18.29 1.04
C ILE A 631 -3.08 19.69 1.35
N PRO A 632 -4.13 19.78 2.19
CA PRO A 632 -4.73 21.05 2.60
C PRO A 632 -3.71 21.97 3.26
N MET A 633 -3.76 23.25 2.95
CA MET A 633 -2.90 24.26 3.54
C MET A 633 -3.70 25.47 4.03
N VAL A 634 -3.50 25.84 5.29
CA VAL A 634 -4.10 27.01 5.91
C VAL A 634 -3.00 28.01 6.25
N ILE A 635 -3.02 29.18 5.63
CA ILE A 635 -2.08 30.25 5.94
C ILE A 635 -2.69 31.15 7.01
N ASN A 636 -2.02 31.24 8.15
CA ASN A 636 -2.35 32.18 9.20
C ASN A 636 -1.29 33.30 9.22
N LYS A 637 -1.67 34.50 8.79
CA LYS A 637 -0.77 35.64 8.67
C LYS A 637 -0.29 36.20 10.02
N GLU A 638 -0.99 35.94 11.12
CA GLU A 638 -0.59 36.42 12.44
C GLU A 638 0.65 35.67 12.95
N VAL A 639 0.85 34.42 12.57
CA VAL A 639 1.99 33.59 12.99
C VAL A 639 3.02 33.35 11.89
N GLU A 640 2.78 33.83 10.68
CA GLU A 640 3.64 33.62 9.51
C GLU A 640 5.09 34.03 9.75
N GLN A 641 5.31 35.21 10.35
CA GLN A 641 6.65 35.70 10.67
C GLN A 641 7.34 34.82 11.72
N ASN A 642 6.63 34.43 12.78
CA ASN A 642 7.17 33.56 13.83
C ASN A 642 7.58 32.18 13.24
N VAL A 643 6.73 31.57 12.44
CA VAL A 643 7.04 30.31 11.73
C VAL A 643 8.27 30.48 10.84
N SER A 644 8.35 31.56 10.07
CA SER A 644 9.50 31.85 9.20
C SER A 644 10.82 31.96 9.98
N ASP A 645 10.82 32.63 11.13
CA ASP A 645 12.01 32.81 11.95
C ASP A 645 12.47 31.48 12.58
N ILE A 646 11.53 30.64 13.08
CA ILE A 646 11.83 29.31 13.59
C ILE A 646 12.43 28.44 12.47
N VAL A 647 11.84 28.44 11.29
CA VAL A 647 12.30 27.64 10.14
C VAL A 647 13.70 28.03 9.70
N LYS A 648 14.01 29.34 9.64
CA LYS A 648 15.37 29.82 9.32
C LYS A 648 16.40 29.34 10.33
N GLN A 649 16.06 29.32 11.63
CA GLN A 649 16.92 28.76 12.66
C GLN A 649 17.13 27.27 12.47
N ASN A 650 16.07 26.50 12.18
CA ASN A 650 16.15 25.07 11.96
C ASN A 650 17.03 24.73 10.75
N VAL A 651 16.89 25.45 9.63
CA VAL A 651 17.74 25.29 8.45
C VAL A 651 19.21 25.60 8.81
N ALA A 652 19.47 26.67 9.56
CA ALA A 652 20.81 27.02 9.98
C ALA A 652 21.45 25.97 10.90
N TYR A 653 20.69 25.41 11.87
CA TYR A 653 21.18 24.32 12.73
C TYR A 653 21.49 23.05 11.95
N CYS A 654 20.61 22.66 11.03
CA CYS A 654 20.83 21.48 10.20
C CYS A 654 21.98 21.68 9.18
N LYS A 655 22.15 22.91 8.64
CA LYS A 655 23.30 23.24 7.80
C LYS A 655 24.61 23.16 8.59
N LYS A 656 24.65 23.73 9.78
CA LYS A 656 25.84 23.66 10.66
C LYS A 656 26.19 22.20 11.02
N ASP A 657 25.18 21.35 11.33
CA ASP A 657 25.41 19.91 11.55
C ASP A 657 25.94 19.21 10.30
N TRP A 658 25.37 19.52 9.13
CA TRP A 658 25.78 18.90 7.88
C TRP A 658 27.22 19.27 7.52
N ASP A 659 27.54 20.55 7.60
CA ASP A 659 28.86 21.11 7.22
C ASP A 659 29.96 20.82 8.25
N SER A 660 29.63 20.24 9.38
CA SER A 660 30.62 19.77 10.37
C SER A 660 31.34 18.47 9.97
N PHE A 661 30.94 17.84 8.84
CA PHE A 661 31.50 16.57 8.38
C PHE A 661 31.97 16.62 6.94
N GLU A 662 33.01 15.84 6.61
CA GLU A 662 33.66 15.77 5.29
C GLU A 662 32.73 15.33 4.16
N THR A 663 31.53 14.84 4.46
CA THR A 663 30.50 14.54 3.46
C THR A 663 29.92 15.79 2.80
N SER A 664 30.03 16.96 3.45
CA SER A 664 29.66 18.25 2.87
C SER A 664 30.81 18.83 2.02
N TRP A 665 30.48 19.37 0.85
CA TRP A 665 31.45 20.17 0.08
C TRP A 665 31.69 21.58 0.67
N ASP A 666 30.83 22.01 1.63
CA ASP A 666 30.98 23.26 2.41
C ASP A 666 31.74 23.03 3.74
N PHE A 667 32.28 21.82 3.96
CA PHE A 667 33.09 21.51 5.13
C PHE A 667 34.34 22.38 5.19
N GLN A 668 34.56 23.07 6.31
CA GLN A 668 35.67 24.03 6.45
C GLN A 668 36.81 23.43 7.27
N TYR A 669 36.54 22.98 8.49
CA TYR A 669 37.50 22.37 9.39
C TYR A 669 36.83 21.42 10.36
N HIS A 670 37.61 20.49 10.90
CA HIS A 670 37.08 19.50 11.85
C HIS A 670 36.68 20.14 13.19
N PRO A 671 35.51 19.82 13.78
CA PRO A 671 35.04 20.46 15.03
C PRO A 671 35.97 20.34 16.23
N LEU A 672 36.80 19.29 16.29
CA LEU A 672 37.78 19.12 17.37
C LEU A 672 39.04 20.00 17.21
N LEU A 673 39.17 20.77 16.12
CA LEU A 673 40.26 21.77 15.96
C LEU A 673 39.92 23.06 16.67
N CYS A 674 39.77 23.01 17.98
CA CYS A 674 39.57 24.22 18.79
C CYS A 674 40.80 24.53 19.66
N LYS A 675 40.97 25.80 20.05
CA LYS A 675 42.15 26.29 20.83
C LYS A 675 41.98 25.92 22.31
N VAL A 676 42.09 24.62 22.62
CA VAL A 676 42.08 24.10 23.99
C VAL A 676 43.27 23.16 24.18
N PRO A 677 43.69 22.92 25.43
CA PRO A 677 44.88 22.10 25.69
C PRO A 677 44.76 20.61 25.30
N THR A 678 43.57 20.03 25.39
CA THR A 678 43.37 18.61 25.17
C THR A 678 42.20 18.29 24.24
N ILE A 679 42.28 17.16 23.54
CA ILE A 679 41.20 16.68 22.67
C ILE A 679 39.94 16.31 23.52
N ALA A 680 40.11 15.90 24.76
CA ALA A 680 39.02 15.64 25.69
C ALA A 680 38.19 16.92 25.98
N GLU A 681 38.87 18.07 26.18
CA GLU A 681 38.20 19.34 26.34
C GLU A 681 37.54 19.77 25.02
N ALA A 682 38.23 19.58 23.87
CA ALA A 682 37.65 19.85 22.55
C ALA A 682 36.36 19.03 22.33
N PHE A 683 36.39 17.75 22.67
CA PHE A 683 35.22 16.89 22.54
C PHE A 683 34.11 17.32 23.50
N THR A 684 34.40 17.74 24.70
CA THR A 684 33.41 18.26 25.66
C THR A 684 32.71 19.50 25.13
N GLN A 685 33.45 20.42 24.53
CA GLN A 685 32.90 21.62 23.90
C GLN A 685 32.00 21.25 22.73
N TRP A 686 32.50 20.35 21.85
CA TRP A 686 31.73 19.82 20.72
C TRP A 686 30.44 19.11 21.16
N GLN A 687 30.51 18.31 22.21
CA GLN A 687 29.33 17.64 22.79
C GLN A 687 28.30 18.66 23.28
N THR A 688 28.74 19.70 24.00
CA THR A 688 27.84 20.77 24.46
C THR A 688 27.17 21.47 23.27
N GLU A 689 27.92 21.81 22.21
CA GLU A 689 27.37 22.42 21.00
C GLU A 689 26.33 21.52 20.30
N CYS A 690 26.63 20.22 20.22
CA CYS A 690 25.71 19.26 19.62
C CYS A 690 24.44 19.09 20.43
N ASP A 691 24.55 19.01 21.77
CA ASP A 691 23.41 18.87 22.67
C ASP A 691 22.53 20.12 22.66
N ASP A 692 23.12 21.32 22.70
CA ASP A 692 22.39 22.58 22.59
C ASP A 692 21.63 22.69 21.26
N ARG A 693 22.28 22.35 20.16
CA ARG A 693 21.67 22.34 18.82
C ARG A 693 20.54 21.34 18.71
N PHE A 694 20.73 20.14 19.25
CA PHE A 694 19.72 19.09 19.27
C PHE A 694 18.48 19.51 20.07
N ASN A 695 18.71 20.03 21.29
CA ASN A 695 17.61 20.43 22.18
C ASN A 695 16.85 21.64 21.60
N GLN A 696 17.55 22.61 21.00
CA GLN A 696 16.91 23.75 20.40
C GLN A 696 16.12 23.40 19.14
N LEU A 697 16.65 22.50 18.29
CA LEU A 697 15.92 22.03 17.10
C LEU A 697 14.66 21.27 17.53
N LYS A 698 14.77 20.41 18.55
CA LYS A 698 13.62 19.69 19.09
C LYS A 698 12.54 20.63 19.60
N ALA A 699 12.92 21.61 20.41
CA ALA A 699 11.99 22.61 20.93
C ALA A 699 11.33 23.44 19.82
N ASN A 700 12.08 23.80 18.80
CA ASN A 700 11.56 24.51 17.64
C ASN A 700 10.56 23.67 16.83
N GLU A 701 10.83 22.38 16.65
CA GLU A 701 9.91 21.44 15.97
C GLU A 701 8.62 21.23 16.78
N GLU A 702 8.72 21.10 18.10
CA GLU A 702 7.57 21.01 19.01
C GLU A 702 6.73 22.31 18.99
N GLU A 703 7.35 23.48 18.94
CA GLU A 703 6.64 24.76 18.79
C GLU A 703 5.92 24.87 17.43
N LEU A 704 6.56 24.46 16.33
CA LEU A 704 5.90 24.40 15.02
C LEU A 704 4.70 23.46 15.03
N ASN A 705 4.85 22.28 15.65
CA ASN A 705 3.73 21.34 15.80
C ASN A 705 2.59 21.98 16.61
N HIS A 706 2.89 22.67 17.72
CA HIS A 706 1.89 23.35 18.54
C HIS A 706 1.14 24.42 17.71
N ILE A 707 1.87 25.29 17.01
CA ILE A 707 1.28 26.32 16.14
C ILE A 707 0.33 25.72 15.10
N PHE A 708 0.78 24.68 14.38
CA PHE A 708 -0.04 24.08 13.32
C PHE A 708 -1.21 23.26 13.88
N ILE A 709 -1.03 22.55 15.01
CA ILE A 709 -2.14 21.86 15.70
C ILE A 709 -3.24 22.86 16.07
N ASP A 710 -2.87 24.04 16.56
CA ASP A 710 -3.83 25.08 16.91
C ASP A 710 -4.55 25.68 15.69
N ILE A 711 -3.82 25.94 14.59
CA ILE A 711 -4.39 26.48 13.35
C ILE A 711 -5.44 25.52 12.77
N TYR A 712 -5.14 24.24 12.76
CA TYR A 712 -6.03 23.20 12.22
C TYR A 712 -7.08 22.73 13.25
N GLY A 713 -6.90 23.07 14.53
CA GLY A 713 -7.80 22.73 15.63
C GLY A 713 -7.87 21.24 15.91
N LEU A 714 -6.72 20.55 15.89
CA LEU A 714 -6.58 19.11 16.07
C LEU A 714 -5.94 18.73 17.42
N GLN A 715 -6.11 19.58 18.45
CA GLN A 715 -5.55 19.36 19.80
C GLN A 715 -6.05 18.07 20.48
N GLY A 716 -7.19 17.52 20.04
CA GLY A 716 -7.72 16.26 20.53
C GLY A 716 -7.19 15.02 19.81
N GLU A 717 -6.53 15.19 18.68
CA GLU A 717 -6.06 14.11 17.80
C GLU A 717 -4.54 13.98 17.74
N LEU A 718 -3.82 15.08 17.90
CA LEU A 718 -2.37 15.15 17.78
C LEU A 718 -1.72 15.83 18.99
N THR A 719 -0.48 15.45 19.28
CA THR A 719 0.37 16.05 20.29
C THR A 719 1.57 16.73 19.64
N PRO A 720 2.12 17.80 20.23
CA PRO A 720 3.23 18.53 19.66
C PRO A 720 4.59 17.86 19.87
N GLU A 721 4.70 16.87 20.77
CA GLU A 721 5.95 16.23 21.17
C GLU A 721 6.67 15.60 19.98
N VAL A 722 7.99 15.72 19.97
CA VAL A 722 8.90 15.14 18.99
C VAL A 722 9.79 14.10 19.67
N GLU A 723 9.80 12.87 19.15
CA GLU A 723 10.70 11.84 19.66
C GLU A 723 12.16 12.13 19.28
N ASP A 724 13.11 11.78 20.17
CA ASP A 724 14.55 12.04 19.91
C ASP A 724 15.05 11.42 18.61
N LYS A 725 14.50 10.26 18.19
CA LYS A 725 14.86 9.60 16.92
C LYS A 725 14.44 10.40 15.68
N ASP A 726 13.47 11.32 15.83
CA ASP A 726 12.92 12.11 14.71
C ASP A 726 13.60 13.48 14.56
N VAL A 727 14.49 13.83 15.50
CA VAL A 727 15.37 15.02 15.41
C VAL A 727 16.57 14.68 14.55
N THR A 728 16.79 15.41 13.47
CA THR A 728 17.72 15.01 12.40
C THR A 728 19.12 15.63 12.48
N VAL A 729 19.45 16.39 13.52
CA VAL A 729 20.83 16.76 13.83
C VAL A 729 21.48 15.72 14.75
N ARG A 730 22.79 15.56 14.62
CA ARG A 730 23.54 14.53 15.33
C ARG A 730 23.94 14.97 16.72
N LYS A 731 23.78 14.12 17.72
CA LYS A 731 24.47 14.24 19.00
C LYS A 731 25.94 13.85 18.82
N ALA A 732 26.85 14.36 19.62
CA ALA A 732 28.24 13.94 19.61
C ALA A 732 28.34 12.45 19.96
N ASP A 733 29.20 11.74 19.23
CA ASP A 733 29.56 10.36 19.46
C ASP A 733 31.06 10.23 19.46
N LEU A 734 31.63 9.88 20.62
CA LEU A 734 33.08 9.88 20.80
C LEU A 734 33.79 8.97 19.77
N GLY A 735 33.32 7.77 19.56
CA GLY A 735 33.97 6.83 18.62
C GLY A 735 33.88 7.30 17.17
N ARG A 736 32.71 7.80 16.74
CA ARG A 736 32.51 8.36 15.39
C ARG A 736 33.37 9.62 15.18
N ASP A 737 33.34 10.54 16.12
CA ASP A 737 33.95 11.85 15.95
C ASP A 737 35.48 11.78 16.04
N ILE A 738 36.02 10.87 16.82
CA ILE A 738 37.47 10.57 16.81
C ILE A 738 37.88 9.91 15.48
N ARG A 739 37.09 8.97 14.92
CA ARG A 739 37.41 8.44 13.58
C ARG A 739 37.37 9.51 12.50
N SER A 740 36.41 10.43 12.59
CA SER A 740 36.32 11.58 11.68
C SER A 740 37.54 12.51 11.84
N PHE A 741 38.03 12.73 13.06
CA PHE A 741 39.24 13.47 13.32
C PHE A 741 40.50 12.82 12.70
N ILE A 742 40.59 11.49 12.80
CA ILE A 742 41.68 10.75 12.15
C ILE A 742 41.56 10.86 10.62
N SER A 743 40.34 10.75 10.07
CA SER A 743 40.13 10.95 8.62
C SER A 743 40.59 12.32 8.15
N TYR A 744 40.25 13.37 8.88
CA TYR A 744 40.68 14.74 8.59
C TYR A 744 42.23 14.87 8.67
N ALA A 745 42.87 14.27 9.68
CA ALA A 745 44.30 14.27 9.81
C ALA A 745 44.98 13.59 8.61
N VAL A 746 44.48 12.44 8.17
CA VAL A 746 44.95 11.75 6.96
C VAL A 746 44.72 12.64 5.72
N GLY A 747 43.63 13.34 5.67
CA GLY A 747 43.34 14.35 4.63
C GLY A 747 44.40 15.47 4.60
N CYS A 748 44.87 15.92 5.77
CA CYS A 748 45.98 16.89 5.88
C CYS A 748 47.32 16.30 5.44
N MET A 749 47.60 15.05 5.81
CA MET A 749 48.81 14.32 5.39
C MET A 749 48.93 14.22 3.85
N LEU A 750 47.81 13.93 3.21
CA LEU A 750 47.69 13.80 1.75
C LEU A 750 47.45 15.15 1.02
N GLY A 751 47.41 16.25 1.77
CA GLY A 751 47.22 17.61 1.22
C GLY A 751 45.81 17.97 0.79
N ARG A 752 44.81 17.13 1.04
CA ARG A 752 43.40 17.45 0.76
C ARG A 752 42.90 18.62 1.60
N TYR A 753 43.26 18.62 2.88
CA TYR A 753 43.03 19.68 3.84
C TYR A 753 44.34 20.30 4.33
N SER A 754 44.24 21.41 5.02
CA SER A 754 45.36 22.10 5.67
C SER A 754 44.92 22.68 6.98
N LEU A 755 45.84 22.84 7.96
CA LEU A 755 45.59 23.61 9.20
C LEU A 755 45.62 25.13 8.99
N ASP A 756 46.11 25.58 7.81
CA ASP A 756 46.29 26.99 7.47
C ASP A 756 45.23 27.56 6.53
N VAL A 757 44.37 26.71 5.96
CA VAL A 757 43.33 27.08 4.98
C VAL A 757 42.02 26.36 5.28
N ASP A 758 40.93 27.09 5.33
CA ASP A 758 39.61 26.53 5.52
C ASP A 758 39.14 25.76 4.27
N GLY A 759 38.45 24.63 4.48
CA GLY A 759 37.91 23.80 3.40
C GLY A 759 38.97 22.99 2.66
N LEU A 760 38.73 22.72 1.38
CA LEU A 760 39.64 21.96 0.52
C LEU A 760 40.87 22.80 0.17
N ALA A 761 42.03 22.35 0.62
CA ALA A 761 43.31 22.96 0.27
C ALA A 761 43.77 22.56 -1.14
N TYR A 762 43.60 21.26 -1.50
CA TYR A 762 43.81 20.73 -2.82
C TYR A 762 42.74 19.73 -3.23
N ALA A 763 42.11 19.99 -4.35
CA ALA A 763 41.07 19.12 -4.91
C ALA A 763 41.19 19.02 -6.44
N GLY A 764 42.42 19.05 -6.95
CA GLY A 764 42.79 19.12 -8.36
C GLY A 764 43.32 20.49 -8.78
N GLY A 765 44.02 20.57 -9.91
CA GLY A 765 44.66 21.78 -10.41
C GLY A 765 46.15 21.87 -10.04
N GLU A 766 46.67 23.08 -9.93
CA GLU A 766 48.10 23.31 -9.56
C GLU A 766 48.31 23.21 -8.06
N TRP A 767 49.40 22.57 -7.67
CA TRP A 767 49.83 22.43 -6.28
C TRP A 767 50.37 23.75 -5.73
N ASP A 768 49.89 24.17 -4.57
CA ASP A 768 50.37 25.39 -3.89
C ASP A 768 50.90 25.02 -2.48
N ALA A 769 52.23 24.85 -2.36
CA ALA A 769 52.89 24.53 -1.10
C ALA A 769 52.76 25.60 -0.01
N SER A 770 52.40 26.84 -0.36
CA SER A 770 52.23 27.92 0.62
C SER A 770 51.02 27.72 1.53
N LYS A 771 50.12 26.80 1.18
CA LYS A 771 48.96 26.44 1.97
C LYS A 771 49.26 25.49 3.13
N TYR A 772 50.47 24.96 3.26
CA TYR A 772 50.83 23.86 4.20
C TYR A 772 52.00 24.27 5.08
N VAL A 773 51.85 25.33 5.85
CA VAL A 773 52.91 25.93 6.70
C VAL A 773 52.98 25.25 8.07
N SER A 774 51.81 25.10 8.73
CA SER A 774 51.72 24.54 10.08
C SER A 774 51.95 23.04 10.12
N PHE A 775 51.41 22.33 9.12
CA PHE A 775 51.60 20.91 8.94
C PHE A 775 51.82 20.61 7.44
N ALA A 776 52.98 20.08 7.13
CA ALA A 776 53.38 19.82 5.74
C ALA A 776 52.66 18.55 5.20
N ALA A 777 52.13 18.65 3.99
CA ALA A 777 51.64 17.46 3.30
C ALA A 777 52.80 16.55 2.89
N ASP A 778 52.53 15.25 2.76
CA ASP A 778 53.52 14.27 2.32
C ASP A 778 54.07 14.61 0.92
N LYS A 779 55.40 14.35 0.71
CA LYS A 779 56.09 14.84 -0.47
C LYS A 779 55.77 14.11 -1.76
N ASP A 780 55.53 12.81 -1.69
CA ASP A 780 55.24 11.96 -2.85
C ASP A 780 53.82 11.36 -2.82
N ASN A 781 53.05 11.72 -1.79
CA ASN A 781 51.68 11.28 -1.58
C ASN A 781 51.56 9.74 -1.39
N ILE A 782 52.61 9.08 -0.89
CA ILE A 782 52.68 7.65 -0.60
C ILE A 782 53.00 7.48 0.90
N ILE A 783 51.98 7.23 1.72
CA ILE A 783 52.14 7.08 3.16
C ILE A 783 52.13 5.61 3.53
N PRO A 784 53.23 5.05 4.10
CA PRO A 784 53.24 3.66 4.56
C PRO A 784 52.30 3.42 5.71
N ILE A 785 51.68 2.22 5.73
CA ILE A 785 50.84 1.73 6.83
C ILE A 785 51.48 0.44 7.32
N CYS A 786 52.26 0.52 8.41
CA CYS A 786 52.99 -0.61 8.98
C CYS A 786 52.55 -0.88 10.42
N ASP A 787 52.71 -2.15 10.85
CA ASP A 787 52.43 -2.55 12.25
C ASP A 787 53.53 -2.06 13.20
N ASP A 788 54.75 -1.84 12.70
CA ASP A 788 55.89 -1.31 13.43
C ASP A 788 56.39 -0.03 12.75
N GLU A 789 56.95 0.91 13.52
CA GLU A 789 57.58 2.15 13.03
C GLU A 789 58.85 1.82 12.24
N TYR A 790 58.72 1.63 10.95
CA TYR A 790 59.82 1.25 10.06
C TYR A 790 60.26 2.39 9.14
N PHE A 791 59.35 3.29 8.78
CA PHE A 791 59.60 4.45 7.91
C PHE A 791 59.43 5.76 8.69
N GLU A 792 60.19 6.79 8.33
CA GLU A 792 60.06 8.12 8.96
C GLU A 792 58.72 8.82 8.64
N ASP A 793 58.08 8.43 7.55
CA ASP A 793 56.81 8.92 7.04
C ASP A 793 55.63 7.93 7.24
N ASP A 794 55.75 7.02 8.21
CA ASP A 794 54.67 6.12 8.59
C ASP A 794 53.44 6.86 9.06
N ILE A 795 52.23 6.35 8.73
CA ILE A 795 50.94 7.03 9.04
C ILE A 795 50.78 7.29 10.55
N VAL A 796 51.29 6.41 11.42
CA VAL A 796 51.17 6.59 12.88
C VAL A 796 52.07 7.71 13.33
N GLY A 797 53.34 7.75 12.85
CA GLY A 797 54.29 8.81 13.15
C GLY A 797 53.78 10.18 12.68
N LEU A 798 53.24 10.25 11.47
CA LEU A 798 52.60 11.47 10.94
C LEU A 798 51.38 11.88 11.74
N PHE A 799 50.56 10.93 12.22
CA PHE A 799 49.41 11.24 13.06
C PHE A 799 49.80 11.77 14.44
N VAL A 800 50.86 11.21 15.05
CA VAL A 800 51.41 11.71 16.30
C VAL A 800 51.91 13.16 16.12
N GLU A 801 52.62 13.47 15.04
CA GLU A 801 53.05 14.83 14.73
C GLU A 801 51.89 15.77 14.44
N PHE A 802 50.84 15.30 13.79
CA PHE A 802 49.61 16.08 13.59
C PHE A 802 48.95 16.45 14.94
N VAL A 803 48.74 15.47 15.84
CA VAL A 803 48.17 15.72 17.17
C VAL A 803 49.01 16.68 17.99
N LYS A 804 50.38 16.53 17.93
CA LYS A 804 51.31 17.42 18.56
C LYS A 804 51.23 18.86 17.98
N THR A 805 51.08 18.99 16.69
CA THR A 805 50.96 20.30 16.00
C THR A 805 49.64 20.98 16.43
N VAL A 806 48.55 20.26 16.57
CA VAL A 806 47.22 20.80 16.92
C VAL A 806 47.16 21.19 18.41
N TYR A 807 47.57 20.29 19.33
CA TYR A 807 47.36 20.44 20.76
C TYR A 807 48.63 20.76 21.56
N GLY A 808 49.79 20.68 20.94
CA GLY A 808 51.10 20.92 21.59
C GLY A 808 51.78 19.65 22.12
N ALA A 809 53.06 19.76 22.44
CA ALA A 809 53.87 18.62 22.90
C ALA A 809 53.58 18.25 24.39
N GLU A 810 53.11 19.21 25.18
CA GLU A 810 52.94 19.00 26.66
C GLU A 810 51.81 18.05 26.97
N THR A 811 50.78 17.97 26.14
CA THR A 811 49.59 17.14 26.35
C THR A 811 49.52 15.94 25.39
N LEU A 812 50.56 15.67 24.65
CA LEU A 812 50.58 14.68 23.58
C LEU A 812 50.20 13.25 24.06
N ASP A 813 50.84 12.77 25.13
CA ASP A 813 50.58 11.42 25.66
C ASP A 813 49.15 11.27 26.14
N GLU A 814 48.61 12.31 26.79
CA GLU A 814 47.19 12.35 27.23
C GLU A 814 46.23 12.31 26.04
N ASN A 815 46.49 13.07 25.02
CA ASN A 815 45.66 13.13 23.82
C ASN A 815 45.69 11.80 23.02
N LEU A 816 46.87 11.19 22.85
CA LEU A 816 46.97 9.89 22.19
C LEU A 816 46.27 8.79 22.95
N LYS A 817 46.39 8.79 24.31
CA LYS A 817 45.68 7.86 25.16
C LYS A 817 44.15 8.02 25.02
N PHE A 818 43.64 9.27 25.04
CA PHE A 818 42.23 9.55 24.88
C PHE A 818 41.70 9.02 23.53
N ILE A 819 42.47 9.22 22.45
CA ILE A 819 42.12 8.72 21.11
C ILE A 819 42.07 7.18 21.10
N ALA A 820 43.10 6.51 21.68
CA ALA A 820 43.16 5.08 21.75
C ALA A 820 41.99 4.48 22.55
N ASP A 821 41.68 5.06 23.72
CA ASP A 821 40.57 4.65 24.57
C ASP A 821 39.23 4.82 23.82
N ALA A 822 39.01 5.90 23.08
CA ALA A 822 37.82 6.16 22.27
C ALA A 822 37.64 5.13 21.15
N LEU A 823 38.69 4.55 20.64
CA LEU A 823 38.66 3.50 19.60
C LEU A 823 38.55 2.09 20.19
N GLY A 824 38.51 1.92 21.53
CA GLY A 824 38.48 0.65 22.21
C GLY A 824 39.82 -0.10 22.21
N GLY A 825 40.92 0.58 21.93
CA GLY A 825 42.28 0.08 22.03
C GLY A 825 42.67 -0.19 23.49
N LYS A 826 43.47 -1.24 23.71
CA LYS A 826 44.18 -1.42 24.98
C LYS A 826 45.52 -0.72 24.79
N GLY A 827 45.61 0.48 25.29
CA GLY A 827 46.64 1.49 25.25
C GLY A 827 48.03 1.17 24.72
#